data_2e03a578624a3cfb19b468e8f8d0e60e
#
_entry.id   2e03a578624a3cfb19b468e8f8d0e60e
#
_cell.length_a   1.000
_cell.length_b   1.000
_cell.length_c   1.000
_cell.angle_alpha   90.00
_cell.angle_beta   90.00
_cell.angle_gamma   90.00
#
_symmetry.space_group_name_H-M   'P 1'
#
loop_
_entity.id
_entity.type
_entity.pdbx_description
1 polymer ?
#
loop_
_entity_poly.entity_id
_entity_poly.type
_entity_poly.pdbx_seq_one_letter_code
_entity_poly.pdbx_strand_id
1 'polypeptide(L)'
;MYLKSIHSVNVGPIEDAKINFPFNEDGTPKPVVIVGENGTGKSVMLSNIVDSFYEMAAEKFNNAGKSDDYSIGRQYYKAVMEQEIHTGKDYMYSYIQYEDLMLNNERIEYIFKSGNISEEEFCSKEDIKHKNFQWNDKENYKKIKIESSKVETIFNENVICYFPPGRYERPNWMGNKYYDSNKFEHPSVQERFSGRLYNPILVLDVTSETLQWLLDVIADSRCDVKYDKNNNWNIIHCDTVYLQMMNIARHNVEKIMGKILEEEVYFGLNYRTANGSRFNINSVNGTLRIPTLNALSTGQSALFNMFATIIRYADSNDINKSINLKEITGIVVIDEIELHLHSNLQREVLPKLLKQFPKVQFIISSHSPLFLLGMDEEYKSDGYEIYEMPSAMKITAEKFSEFGKAYNYLTETETYQQAIRQEIQKHQGKPLIITEGATDWKHIKAAFKNLKSKSEYQDYAKIDFEFLEYEPDNKINDKKQNKYDLGMGNQNLKLMCQYFAKLKQPQKLIFIADADDEGINNNLGGKNNLQYKNWGNNVFSFVLPIPEHRKSTPSICIEHYYTDDEIKTSIEIDGKPRRLYIGNEFDDYGVGIKEDIICRDLNSCGKCKINIIDGCNNKPVCALRDETKTNLALPKMKFAEGILNKVPEFANINFDNFHLIFDVIKQILDEPLV
;
A
#
# COMPACT_ATOMS: atom_id res chain seq x y z
N MET A 1 7.59 9.48 28.10
CA MET A 1 8.97 8.92 28.01
C MET A 1 9.24 8.52 26.56
N TYR A 2 10.47 8.81 26.06
CA TYR A 2 10.92 8.41 24.72
C TYR A 2 12.33 7.86 24.74
N LEU A 3 12.60 6.92 23.84
CA LEU A 3 13.94 6.39 23.60
C LEU A 3 14.74 7.38 22.77
N LYS A 4 15.91 7.81 23.24
CA LYS A 4 16.80 8.78 22.58
C LYS A 4 17.91 8.11 21.79
N SER A 5 18.54 7.10 22.38
CA SER A 5 19.59 6.36 21.69
C SER A 5 19.73 4.94 22.20
N ILE A 6 20.23 4.08 21.33
CA ILE A 6 20.74 2.76 21.67
C ILE A 6 22.09 2.57 21.00
N HIS A 7 23.06 2.05 21.75
CA HIS A 7 24.35 1.64 21.25
C HIS A 7 24.61 0.20 21.68
N SER A 8 24.72 -0.71 20.73
CA SER A 8 25.04 -2.13 20.96
C SER A 8 26.39 -2.45 20.35
N VAL A 9 27.29 -2.97 21.16
CA VAL A 9 28.67 -3.30 20.76
C VAL A 9 28.93 -4.77 21.04
N ASN A 10 29.38 -5.50 20.03
CA ASN A 10 29.71 -6.92 20.07
C ASN A 10 28.57 -7.83 20.57
N VAL A 11 27.32 -7.52 20.21
CA VAL A 11 26.13 -8.26 20.64
C VAL A 11 25.63 -9.16 19.51
N GLY A 12 25.80 -10.47 19.65
CA GLY A 12 25.42 -11.43 18.60
C GLY A 12 26.07 -11.10 17.24
N PRO A 13 25.29 -10.87 16.17
CA PRO A 13 25.84 -10.49 14.87
C PRO A 13 26.26 -9.01 14.77
N ILE A 14 26.00 -8.20 15.77
CA ILE A 14 26.25 -6.76 15.77
C ILE A 14 27.65 -6.49 16.33
N GLU A 15 28.56 -5.96 15.51
CA GLU A 15 29.86 -5.52 16.00
C GLU A 15 29.80 -4.15 16.69
N ASP A 16 29.19 -3.17 16.02
CA ASP A 16 29.03 -1.80 16.51
C ASP A 16 27.82 -1.17 15.80
N ALA A 17 26.77 -0.85 16.55
CA ALA A 17 25.56 -0.26 16.01
C ALA A 17 24.97 0.78 16.95
N LYS A 18 24.96 2.03 16.51
CA LYS A 18 24.40 3.15 17.26
C LYS A 18 23.24 3.79 16.50
N ILE A 19 22.09 3.86 17.13
CA ILE A 19 20.90 4.55 16.63
C ILE A 19 20.57 5.71 17.54
N ASN A 20 20.51 6.92 16.98
CA ASN A 20 19.95 8.09 17.64
C ASN A 20 18.54 8.28 17.07
N PHE A 21 17.53 8.17 17.92
CA PHE A 21 16.14 8.25 17.47
C PHE A 21 15.73 9.66 17.10
N PRO A 22 15.09 9.85 15.94
CA PRO A 22 14.76 11.18 15.43
C PRO A 22 13.45 11.73 16.04
N PHE A 23 13.41 13.05 16.14
CA PHE A 23 12.23 13.81 16.57
C PHE A 23 11.92 14.93 15.59
N ASN A 24 10.66 15.32 15.51
CA ASN A 24 10.22 16.51 14.81
C ASN A 24 10.59 17.77 15.61
N GLU A 25 10.49 18.93 14.99
CA GLU A 25 10.77 20.22 15.64
C GLU A 25 9.84 20.50 16.83
N ASP A 26 8.63 19.95 16.83
CA ASP A 26 7.66 20.04 17.93
C ASP A 26 7.92 19.04 19.07
N GLY A 27 8.97 18.24 18.98
CA GLY A 27 9.36 17.22 19.96
C GLY A 27 8.59 15.89 19.82
N THR A 28 7.72 15.73 18.83
CA THR A 28 7.07 14.44 18.57
C THR A 28 8.05 13.45 17.93
N PRO A 29 7.98 12.14 18.26
CA PRO A 29 8.89 11.15 17.71
C PRO A 29 8.59 10.84 16.24
N LYS A 30 9.64 10.60 15.45
CA LYS A 30 9.50 10.04 14.11
C LYS A 30 9.56 8.51 14.19
N PRO A 31 8.76 7.77 13.41
CA PRO A 31 8.90 6.33 13.29
C PRO A 31 10.29 5.94 12.80
N VAL A 32 10.83 4.87 13.36
CA VAL A 32 12.11 4.28 12.95
C VAL A 32 11.88 2.87 12.45
N VAL A 33 12.38 2.59 11.25
CA VAL A 33 12.30 1.27 10.62
C VAL A 33 13.70 0.67 10.55
N ILE A 34 13.89 -0.51 11.15
CA ILE A 34 15.13 -1.28 11.14
C ILE A 34 15.02 -2.36 10.08
N VAL A 35 15.90 -2.32 9.09
CA VAL A 35 15.94 -3.26 7.97
C VAL A 35 17.26 -4.04 7.94
N GLY A 36 17.35 -5.05 7.09
CA GLY A 36 18.56 -5.84 6.88
C GLY A 36 18.24 -7.30 6.55
N GLU A 37 19.23 -8.06 6.14
CA GLU A 37 19.07 -9.48 5.86
C GLU A 37 18.71 -10.31 7.10
N ASN A 38 18.33 -11.57 6.89
CA ASN A 38 18.11 -12.49 8.01
C ASN A 38 19.41 -12.73 8.76
N GLY A 39 19.36 -12.72 10.10
CA GLY A 39 20.52 -12.93 10.94
C GLY A 39 21.39 -11.68 11.20
N THR A 40 21.07 -10.51 10.67
CA THR A 40 21.85 -9.27 10.87
C THR A 40 21.65 -8.60 12.23
N GLY A 41 20.80 -9.13 13.11
CA GLY A 41 20.63 -8.64 14.48
C GLY A 41 19.47 -7.66 14.70
N LYS A 42 18.52 -7.53 13.77
CA LYS A 42 17.32 -6.68 13.94
C LYS A 42 16.56 -7.00 15.22
N SER A 43 16.15 -8.27 15.39
CA SER A 43 15.42 -8.72 16.58
C SER A 43 16.29 -8.65 17.84
N VAL A 44 17.61 -8.82 17.73
CA VAL A 44 18.56 -8.65 18.85
C VAL A 44 18.55 -7.19 19.34
N MET A 45 18.61 -6.24 18.41
CA MET A 45 18.53 -4.80 18.73
C MET A 45 17.20 -4.46 19.43
N LEU A 46 16.08 -4.93 18.88
CA LEU A 46 14.74 -4.72 19.49
C LEU A 46 14.65 -5.39 20.86
N SER A 47 15.21 -6.59 21.00
CA SER A 47 15.21 -7.34 22.27
C SER A 47 15.95 -6.62 23.39
N ASN A 48 17.05 -5.93 23.09
CA ASN A 48 17.74 -5.09 24.08
C ASN A 48 16.86 -3.95 24.59
N ILE A 49 16.07 -3.34 23.69
CA ILE A 49 15.11 -2.29 24.08
C ILE A 49 14.03 -2.88 24.99
N VAL A 50 13.48 -4.03 24.61
CA VAL A 50 12.41 -4.71 25.38
C VAL A 50 12.92 -5.17 26.75
N ASP A 51 14.14 -5.71 26.83
CA ASP A 51 14.76 -6.11 28.09
C ASP A 51 14.85 -4.92 29.06
N SER A 52 15.20 -3.73 28.55
CA SER A 52 15.26 -2.53 29.39
C SER A 52 13.89 -2.09 29.95
N PHE A 53 12.78 -2.37 29.21
CA PHE A 53 11.42 -2.12 29.73
C PHE A 53 11.10 -3.03 30.91
N TYR A 54 11.47 -4.31 30.81
CA TYR A 54 11.28 -5.25 31.92
C TYR A 54 12.14 -4.93 33.14
N GLU A 55 13.39 -4.50 32.95
CA GLU A 55 14.25 -4.06 34.05
C GLU A 55 13.69 -2.79 34.71
N MET A 56 13.16 -1.85 33.92
CA MET A 56 12.50 -0.67 34.45
C MET A 56 11.25 -1.04 35.25
N ALA A 57 10.40 -1.91 34.71
CA ALA A 57 9.19 -2.37 35.40
C ALA A 57 9.51 -3.10 36.69
N ALA A 58 10.57 -3.90 36.71
CA ALA A 58 11.00 -4.66 37.89
C ALA A 58 11.44 -3.79 39.08
N GLU A 59 11.79 -2.53 38.87
CA GLU A 59 12.12 -1.60 39.96
C GLU A 59 10.91 -1.22 40.82
N LYS A 60 9.68 -1.43 40.29
CA LYS A 60 8.44 -1.05 41.01
C LYS A 60 7.43 -2.19 41.11
N PHE A 61 7.23 -2.96 40.02
CA PHE A 61 6.14 -3.92 39.91
C PHE A 61 6.58 -5.32 40.32
N ASN A 62 5.85 -5.93 41.26
CA ASN A 62 6.19 -7.24 41.83
C ASN A 62 5.88 -8.42 40.87
N ASN A 63 5.12 -8.19 39.81
CA ASN A 63 4.83 -9.17 38.78
C ASN A 63 5.66 -8.98 37.49
N ALA A 64 6.59 -8.01 37.48
CA ALA A 64 7.65 -7.90 36.49
C ALA A 64 8.93 -8.50 37.09
N GLY A 65 9.42 -9.59 36.46
CA GLY A 65 10.54 -10.37 37.05
C GLY A 65 11.90 -9.73 36.83
N LYS A 66 12.79 -9.83 37.85
CA LYS A 66 14.25 -9.77 37.65
C LYS A 66 14.72 -11.12 37.09
N SER A 67 15.82 -11.13 36.37
CA SER A 67 16.30 -12.28 35.59
C SER A 67 16.46 -13.60 36.34
N ASP A 68 16.56 -13.56 37.68
CA ASP A 68 16.87 -14.72 38.50
C ASP A 68 15.69 -15.29 39.28
N ASP A 69 14.50 -14.70 39.14
CA ASP A 69 13.33 -15.08 39.93
C ASP A 69 12.22 -15.71 39.01
N TYR A 70 12.29 -17.03 38.91
CA TYR A 70 11.32 -17.85 38.17
C TYR A 70 10.00 -18.11 38.92
N SER A 71 9.57 -17.21 39.79
CA SER A 71 8.31 -17.39 40.50
C SER A 71 7.11 -17.38 39.54
N ILE A 72 6.16 -18.28 39.80
CA ILE A 72 4.96 -18.48 38.97
C ILE A 72 4.18 -17.17 38.84
N GLY A 73 3.90 -16.74 37.61
CA GLY A 73 3.06 -15.58 37.29
C GLY A 73 3.78 -14.24 37.09
N ARG A 74 5.11 -14.21 37.10
CA ARG A 74 5.86 -13.01 36.76
C ARG A 74 6.06 -12.87 35.25
N GLN A 75 5.87 -11.68 34.74
CA GLN A 75 6.21 -11.32 33.38
C GLN A 75 7.73 -11.15 33.27
N TYR A 76 8.35 -11.87 32.39
CA TYR A 76 9.78 -11.80 32.17
C TYR A 76 10.12 -12.00 30.68
N TYR A 77 11.12 -11.28 30.24
CA TYR A 77 11.66 -11.40 28.89
C TYR A 77 13.20 -11.28 28.93
N LYS A 78 13.90 -12.23 28.37
CA LYS A 78 15.34 -12.15 28.16
C LYS A 78 15.67 -12.75 26.79
N ALA A 79 15.94 -11.89 25.83
CA ALA A 79 16.29 -12.30 24.49
C ALA A 79 17.79 -12.40 24.27
N VAL A 80 18.57 -11.59 24.97
CA VAL A 80 20.02 -11.54 24.82
C VAL A 80 20.65 -12.14 26.07
N MET A 81 21.40 -13.23 25.89
CA MET A 81 22.08 -13.94 26.96
C MET A 81 23.56 -13.59 26.97
N GLU A 82 24.21 -13.83 28.14
CA GLU A 82 25.64 -13.63 28.35
C GLU A 82 26.53 -14.40 27.35
N GLN A 83 26.00 -15.41 26.71
CA GLN A 83 26.68 -16.25 25.73
C GLN A 83 26.70 -15.64 24.31
N GLU A 84 26.01 -14.52 24.09
CA GLU A 84 25.87 -13.89 22.77
C GLU A 84 26.94 -12.84 22.46
N ILE A 85 28.13 -12.96 23.07
CA ILE A 85 29.28 -12.13 22.72
C ILE A 85 29.66 -12.45 21.26
N HIS A 86 29.84 -11.42 20.44
CA HIS A 86 30.24 -11.56 19.04
C HIS A 86 31.50 -12.42 18.89
N THR A 87 31.53 -13.34 17.94
CA THR A 87 32.61 -14.30 17.74
C THR A 87 33.96 -13.58 17.62
N GLY A 88 34.93 -13.98 18.48
CA GLY A 88 36.27 -13.38 18.51
C GLY A 88 36.41 -12.10 19.33
N LYS A 89 35.38 -11.73 20.10
CA LYS A 89 35.41 -10.61 21.03
C LYS A 89 35.36 -11.11 22.47
N ASP A 90 35.88 -10.32 23.42
CA ASP A 90 35.99 -10.68 24.83
C ASP A 90 34.87 -10.08 25.69
N TYR A 91 34.06 -9.19 25.12
CA TYR A 91 32.95 -8.51 25.77
C TYR A 91 31.85 -8.09 24.80
N MET A 92 30.68 -7.83 25.37
CA MET A 92 29.57 -7.12 24.69
C MET A 92 28.92 -6.13 25.65
N TYR A 93 28.29 -5.09 25.13
CA TYR A 93 27.38 -4.25 25.88
C TYR A 93 26.29 -3.64 25.04
N SER A 94 25.18 -3.28 25.70
CA SER A 94 24.15 -2.41 25.18
C SER A 94 23.89 -1.25 26.11
N TYR A 95 23.98 -0.03 25.60
CA TYR A 95 23.72 1.19 26.34
C TYR A 95 22.52 1.90 25.76
N ILE A 96 21.50 2.15 26.57
CA ILE A 96 20.22 2.73 26.13
C ILE A 96 19.92 3.96 26.96
N GLN A 97 19.51 5.03 26.29
CA GLN A 97 19.15 6.29 26.92
C GLN A 97 17.71 6.66 26.60
N TYR A 98 16.95 6.96 27.64
CA TYR A 98 15.60 7.52 27.56
C TYR A 98 15.58 8.94 28.10
N GLU A 99 14.58 9.69 27.66
CA GLU A 99 14.25 11.02 28.19
C GLU A 99 12.76 11.09 28.50
N ASP A 100 12.42 11.57 29.67
CA ASP A 100 11.04 11.78 30.05
C ASP A 100 10.74 13.27 30.12
N LEU A 101 9.89 13.74 29.20
CA LEU A 101 9.47 15.14 29.14
C LEU A 101 8.63 15.56 30.35
N MET A 102 7.92 14.61 30.99
CA MET A 102 7.10 14.89 32.17
C MET A 102 7.94 15.01 33.45
N LEU A 103 9.12 14.42 33.47
CA LEU A 103 10.06 14.43 34.60
C LEU A 103 11.20 15.44 34.39
N ASN A 104 10.89 16.64 33.87
CA ASN A 104 11.88 17.70 33.64
C ASN A 104 13.07 17.29 32.75
N ASN A 105 12.83 16.50 31.71
CA ASN A 105 13.85 15.95 30.81
C ASN A 105 14.92 15.10 31.54
N GLU A 106 14.50 14.37 32.56
CA GLU A 106 15.40 13.47 33.26
C GLU A 106 15.84 12.34 32.31
N ARG A 107 17.16 12.08 32.34
CA ARG A 107 17.75 10.97 31.59
C ARG A 107 17.67 9.68 32.41
N ILE A 108 17.12 8.66 31.77
CA ILE A 108 17.09 7.29 32.27
C ILE A 108 18.08 6.49 31.46
N GLU A 109 19.01 5.82 32.12
CA GLU A 109 20.08 5.07 31.48
C GLU A 109 19.95 3.60 31.82
N TYR A 110 19.99 2.76 30.79
CA TYR A 110 20.09 1.31 30.94
C TYR A 110 21.40 0.82 30.34
N ILE A 111 22.10 -0.03 31.11
CA ILE A 111 23.33 -0.66 30.68
C ILE A 111 23.23 -2.17 30.92
N PHE A 112 23.54 -2.92 29.89
CA PHE A 112 23.78 -4.35 29.98
C PHE A 112 25.16 -4.64 29.40
N LYS A 113 26.04 -5.28 30.15
CA LYS A 113 27.33 -5.75 29.66
C LYS A 113 27.59 -7.19 30.07
N SER A 114 28.34 -7.89 29.25
CA SER A 114 28.90 -9.21 29.54
C SER A 114 30.37 -9.26 29.10
N GLY A 115 31.16 -10.03 29.80
CA GLY A 115 32.59 -10.18 29.48
C GLY A 115 33.47 -9.05 30.06
N ASN A 116 34.74 -9.00 29.60
CA ASN A 116 35.80 -8.19 30.17
C ASN A 116 35.99 -6.85 29.48
N ILE A 117 35.30 -5.82 29.98
CA ILE A 117 35.47 -4.43 29.54
C ILE A 117 35.64 -3.53 30.77
N SER A 118 36.64 -2.64 30.74
CA SER A 118 36.86 -1.67 31.83
C SER A 118 35.83 -0.53 31.77
N GLU A 119 35.54 0.04 32.96
CA GLU A 119 34.69 1.23 33.04
C GLU A 119 35.25 2.41 32.23
N GLU A 120 36.58 2.55 32.20
CA GLU A 120 37.29 3.61 31.48
C GLU A 120 37.09 3.47 29.94
N GLU A 121 37.18 2.25 29.42
CA GLU A 121 36.95 1.96 28.00
C GLU A 121 35.52 2.22 27.64
N PHE A 122 34.58 1.76 28.45
CA PHE A 122 33.14 2.00 28.24
C PHE A 122 32.80 3.50 28.23
N CYS A 123 33.27 4.24 29.27
CA CYS A 123 33.03 5.68 29.37
C CYS A 123 33.65 6.46 28.20
N SER A 124 34.82 6.04 27.71
CA SER A 124 35.46 6.64 26.54
C SER A 124 34.67 6.42 25.25
N LYS A 125 34.11 5.22 25.08
CA LYS A 125 33.28 4.89 23.88
C LYS A 125 31.94 5.63 23.86
N GLU A 126 31.35 5.87 25.03
CA GLU A 126 30.03 6.53 25.14
C GLU A 126 30.13 8.05 25.40
N ASP A 127 31.35 8.62 25.47
CA ASP A 127 31.60 10.04 25.81
C ASP A 127 30.95 10.46 27.15
N ILE A 128 31.03 9.57 28.14
CA ILE A 128 30.45 9.80 29.47
C ILE A 128 31.53 10.35 30.39
N LYS A 129 31.30 11.56 30.93
CA LYS A 129 32.28 12.25 31.81
C LYS A 129 32.21 11.84 33.28
N HIS A 130 31.11 11.22 33.73
CA HIS A 130 30.91 10.92 35.14
C HIS A 130 30.88 9.40 35.42
N LYS A 131 31.83 8.92 36.21
CA LYS A 131 31.88 7.54 36.69
C LYS A 131 30.89 7.35 37.86
N ASN A 132 29.65 7.05 37.55
CA ASN A 132 28.59 6.82 38.53
C ASN A 132 28.11 5.38 38.59
N PHE A 133 28.90 4.45 38.06
CA PHE A 133 28.54 3.04 37.99
C PHE A 133 29.35 2.25 39.03
N GLN A 134 28.72 1.32 39.74
CA GLN A 134 29.40 0.30 40.50
C GLN A 134 29.85 -0.80 39.55
N TRP A 135 30.92 -0.55 38.83
CA TRP A 135 31.41 -1.40 37.76
C TRP A 135 32.40 -2.44 38.23
N ASN A 136 32.23 -3.68 37.81
CA ASN A 136 33.26 -4.70 37.91
C ASN A 136 33.64 -5.14 36.48
N ASP A 137 34.90 -5.02 36.12
CA ASP A 137 35.38 -5.25 34.75
C ASP A 137 35.12 -6.68 34.27
N LYS A 138 35.13 -7.66 35.15
CA LYS A 138 35.04 -9.09 34.82
C LYS A 138 33.64 -9.68 34.98
N GLU A 139 32.75 -9.00 35.67
CA GLU A 139 31.41 -9.50 35.96
C GLU A 139 30.39 -8.95 34.99
N ASN A 140 29.32 -9.72 34.77
CA ASN A 140 28.17 -9.23 34.03
C ASN A 140 27.50 -8.12 34.83
N TYR A 141 27.08 -7.08 34.11
CA TYR A 141 26.48 -5.91 34.71
C TYR A 141 25.20 -5.56 33.98
N LYS A 142 24.09 -5.51 34.71
CA LYS A 142 22.80 -5.12 34.21
C LYS A 142 22.15 -4.16 35.19
N LYS A 143 21.90 -2.92 34.75
CA LYS A 143 21.31 -1.89 35.60
C LYS A 143 20.54 -0.87 34.82
N ILE A 144 19.38 -0.51 35.33
CA ILE A 144 18.65 0.69 34.96
C ILE A 144 18.78 1.73 36.08
N LYS A 145 18.97 2.99 35.69
CA LYS A 145 19.12 4.09 36.64
C LYS A 145 17.83 4.92 36.59
N ILE A 146 16.92 4.58 37.50
CA ILE A 146 15.65 5.27 37.70
C ILE A 146 15.18 5.17 39.15
N GLU A 147 14.50 6.19 39.64
CA GLU A 147 13.83 6.14 40.94
C GLU A 147 12.55 5.32 40.86
N SER A 148 12.36 4.37 41.77
CA SER A 148 11.17 3.48 41.80
C SER A 148 9.85 4.27 41.85
N SER A 149 9.82 5.44 42.48
CA SER A 149 8.63 6.32 42.51
C SER A 149 8.19 6.83 41.14
N LYS A 150 9.14 6.95 40.19
CA LYS A 150 8.86 7.47 38.81
C LYS A 150 8.41 6.37 37.84
N VAL A 151 8.77 5.12 38.12
CA VAL A 151 8.41 3.99 37.24
C VAL A 151 6.90 3.87 37.07
N GLU A 152 6.16 3.97 38.18
CA GLU A 152 4.70 3.87 38.15
C GLU A 152 4.07 4.97 37.29
N THR A 153 4.56 6.21 37.40
CA THR A 153 4.11 7.34 36.57
C THR A 153 4.41 7.08 35.09
N ILE A 154 5.61 6.60 34.78
CA ILE A 154 6.01 6.31 33.38
C ILE A 154 5.06 5.28 32.75
N PHE A 155 4.79 4.16 33.43
CA PHE A 155 3.91 3.12 32.88
C PHE A 155 2.42 3.50 32.90
N ASN A 156 1.99 4.40 33.79
CA ASN A 156 0.61 4.92 33.78
C ASN A 156 0.40 6.01 32.72
N GLU A 157 1.43 6.79 32.40
CA GLU A 157 1.33 7.90 31.43
C GLU A 157 1.65 7.49 30.00
N ASN A 158 2.27 6.33 29.78
CA ASN A 158 2.73 5.91 28.47
C ASN A 158 2.27 4.49 28.13
N VAL A 159 1.97 4.26 26.86
CA VAL A 159 1.81 2.91 26.30
C VAL A 159 3.21 2.35 26.04
N ILE A 160 3.57 1.28 26.73
CA ILE A 160 4.85 0.60 26.56
C ILE A 160 4.55 -0.87 26.23
N CYS A 161 4.78 -1.27 24.98
CA CYS A 161 4.52 -2.64 24.56
C CYS A 161 5.41 -3.09 23.40
N TYR A 162 5.52 -4.41 23.29
CA TYR A 162 6.28 -5.11 22.27
C TYR A 162 5.43 -6.16 21.58
N PHE A 163 5.35 -6.09 20.26
CA PHE A 163 4.73 -7.05 19.37
C PHE A 163 5.81 -7.93 18.73
N PRO A 164 6.03 -9.17 19.19
CA PRO A 164 7.06 -10.06 18.66
C PRO A 164 6.65 -10.69 17.31
N PRO A 165 7.59 -11.33 16.59
CA PRO A 165 7.27 -12.07 15.36
C PRO A 165 6.29 -13.21 15.59
N GLY A 166 6.34 -13.82 16.78
CA GLY A 166 5.46 -14.92 17.17
C GLY A 166 4.03 -14.51 17.55
N ARG A 167 3.63 -13.24 17.34
CA ARG A 167 2.26 -12.77 17.56
C ARG A 167 1.30 -13.42 16.55
N TYR A 168 0.68 -14.47 16.92
CA TYR A 168 -0.30 -15.16 16.09
C TYR A 168 -1.64 -15.24 16.81
N GLU A 169 -2.62 -14.58 16.24
CA GLU A 169 -3.99 -14.65 16.71
C GLU A 169 -4.60 -15.99 16.27
N ARG A 170 -4.74 -16.92 17.20
CA ARG A 170 -5.28 -18.25 16.89
C ARG A 170 -6.76 -18.14 16.55
N PRO A 171 -7.19 -18.59 15.36
CA PRO A 171 -8.61 -18.72 15.09
C PRO A 171 -9.25 -19.68 16.10
N ASN A 172 -10.43 -19.35 16.58
CA ASN A 172 -11.14 -20.15 17.60
C ASN A 172 -11.30 -21.63 17.22
N TRP A 173 -11.42 -21.94 15.92
CA TRP A 173 -11.55 -23.29 15.41
C TRP A 173 -10.26 -24.14 15.52
N MET A 174 -9.11 -23.53 15.77
CA MET A 174 -7.83 -24.22 16.02
C MET A 174 -7.58 -24.49 17.51
N GLY A 175 -8.40 -23.99 18.41
CA GLY A 175 -8.21 -24.13 19.85
C GLY A 175 -9.14 -25.19 20.46
N ASN A 176 -8.69 -25.83 21.54
CA ASN A 176 -9.53 -26.74 22.32
C ASN A 176 -10.72 -26.03 22.99
N LYS A 177 -10.75 -24.70 22.95
CA LYS A 177 -11.81 -23.84 23.52
C LYS A 177 -12.92 -23.51 22.53
N TYR A 178 -13.02 -24.17 21.38
CA TYR A 178 -14.07 -23.90 20.38
C TYR A 178 -15.48 -23.90 20.96
N TYR A 179 -15.74 -24.77 21.94
CA TYR A 179 -17.04 -24.86 22.64
C TYR A 179 -17.18 -23.83 23.78
N ASP A 180 -16.10 -23.27 24.29
CA ASP A 180 -16.11 -22.29 25.40
C ASP A 180 -16.14 -20.85 24.90
N SER A 181 -15.80 -20.61 23.64
CA SER A 181 -15.74 -19.28 23.03
C SER A 181 -17.07 -18.52 22.96
N ASN A 182 -18.17 -19.22 23.18
CA ASN A 182 -19.53 -18.64 23.25
C ASN A 182 -20.01 -18.33 24.68
N LYS A 183 -19.23 -18.66 25.69
CA LYS A 183 -19.53 -18.24 27.05
C LYS A 183 -19.11 -16.81 27.24
N PHE A 184 -20.08 -15.97 27.57
CA PHE A 184 -19.80 -14.64 28.10
C PHE A 184 -19.19 -14.85 29.48
N GLU A 185 -17.87 -14.84 29.58
CA GLU A 185 -17.21 -14.71 30.87
C GLU A 185 -17.58 -13.33 31.40
N HIS A 186 -18.12 -13.28 32.61
CA HIS A 186 -18.43 -12.02 33.27
C HIS A 186 -17.15 -11.19 33.25
N PRO A 187 -17.22 -9.89 32.90
CA PRO A 187 -16.08 -9.01 33.07
C PRO A 187 -15.67 -9.14 34.55
N SER A 188 -14.51 -9.78 34.76
CA SER A 188 -13.92 -9.76 36.08
C SER A 188 -13.62 -8.31 36.37
N VAL A 189 -14.21 -7.74 37.42
CA VAL A 189 -13.79 -6.44 37.93
C VAL A 189 -12.31 -6.57 38.15
N GLN A 190 -11.51 -5.93 37.28
CA GLN A 190 -10.06 -5.94 37.44
C GLN A 190 -9.74 -5.08 38.64
N GLU A 191 -9.66 -5.70 39.83
CA GLU A 191 -9.14 -5.02 41.00
C GLU A 191 -7.69 -4.63 40.72
N ARG A 192 -7.44 -3.33 40.68
CA ARG A 192 -6.09 -2.79 40.52
C ARG A 192 -5.36 -2.85 41.87
N PHE A 193 -4.44 -3.80 41.99
CA PHE A 193 -3.58 -3.91 43.15
C PHE A 193 -2.35 -2.99 42.99
N SER A 194 -2.05 -2.20 44.02
CA SER A 194 -0.84 -1.38 44.03
C SER A 194 0.40 -2.25 43.85
N GLY A 195 1.33 -1.79 43.01
CA GLY A 195 2.58 -2.48 42.71
C GLY A 195 2.48 -3.61 41.69
N ARG A 196 1.41 -3.69 40.94
CA ARG A 196 1.25 -4.66 39.84
C ARG A 196 1.18 -3.96 38.48
N LEU A 197 1.93 -4.47 37.50
CA LEU A 197 1.84 -4.06 36.11
C LEU A 197 0.65 -4.78 35.46
N TYR A 198 -0.32 -4.02 34.96
CA TYR A 198 -1.55 -4.55 34.37
C TYR A 198 -1.45 -4.78 32.88
N ASN A 199 -0.86 -3.84 32.16
CA ASN A 199 -0.69 -3.94 30.72
C ASN A 199 0.58 -4.74 30.41
N PRO A 200 0.48 -5.96 29.85
CA PRO A 200 1.66 -6.74 29.50
C PRO A 200 2.57 -6.00 28.50
N ILE A 201 3.87 -6.00 28.77
CA ILE A 201 4.86 -5.45 27.82
C ILE A 201 4.90 -6.32 26.56
N LEU A 202 4.96 -7.64 26.71
CA LEU A 202 4.94 -8.59 25.61
C LEU A 202 3.48 -8.88 25.21
N VAL A 203 3.11 -8.52 23.98
CA VAL A 203 1.77 -8.70 23.44
C VAL A 203 1.76 -9.87 22.46
N LEU A 204 0.99 -10.90 22.81
CA LEU A 204 0.78 -12.09 21.99
C LEU A 204 -0.69 -12.19 21.59
N ASP A 205 -1.31 -13.36 21.68
CA ASP A 205 -2.72 -13.61 21.37
C ASP A 205 -3.65 -12.77 22.28
N VAL A 206 -4.22 -11.68 21.74
CA VAL A 206 -5.03 -10.71 22.51
C VAL A 206 -6.45 -10.52 21.96
N THR A 207 -6.90 -11.37 21.05
CA THR A 207 -8.26 -11.25 20.45
C THR A 207 -9.36 -11.31 21.52
N SER A 208 -9.21 -12.16 22.52
CA SER A 208 -10.20 -12.32 23.59
C SER A 208 -10.32 -11.07 24.46
N GLU A 209 -9.18 -10.51 24.89
CA GLU A 209 -9.13 -9.28 25.68
C GLU A 209 -9.61 -8.07 24.89
N THR A 210 -9.26 -8.03 23.61
CA THR A 210 -9.71 -6.96 22.69
C THR A 210 -11.23 -7.03 22.52
N LEU A 211 -11.80 -8.22 22.32
CA LEU A 211 -13.24 -8.39 22.21
C LEU A 211 -13.97 -7.98 23.49
N GLN A 212 -13.45 -8.38 24.65
CA GLN A 212 -14.04 -8.01 25.94
C GLN A 212 -14.06 -6.49 26.12
N TRP A 213 -12.93 -5.84 25.90
CA TRP A 213 -12.83 -4.39 25.97
C TRP A 213 -13.75 -3.67 24.97
N LEU A 214 -13.89 -4.19 23.75
CA LEU A 214 -14.84 -3.63 22.75
C LEU A 214 -16.29 -3.74 23.22
N LEU A 215 -16.66 -4.82 23.88
CA LEU A 215 -18.01 -4.97 24.45
C LEU A 215 -18.27 -3.92 25.51
N ASP A 216 -17.27 -3.62 26.36
CA ASP A 216 -17.37 -2.57 27.37
C ASP A 216 -17.51 -1.18 26.70
N VAL A 217 -16.65 -0.84 25.74
CA VAL A 217 -16.72 0.43 24.98
C VAL A 217 -18.06 0.62 24.28
N ILE A 218 -18.62 -0.46 23.70
CA ILE A 218 -19.93 -0.38 23.04
C ILE A 218 -21.05 -0.26 24.08
N ALA A 219 -20.96 -0.96 25.21
CA ALA A 219 -21.95 -0.86 26.29
C ALA A 219 -22.00 0.55 26.86
N ASP A 220 -20.85 1.12 27.17
CA ASP A 220 -20.71 2.48 27.72
C ASP A 220 -21.20 3.56 26.75
N SER A 221 -21.12 3.31 25.43
CA SER A 221 -21.62 4.24 24.43
C SER A 221 -23.15 4.27 24.26
N ARG A 222 -23.90 3.50 25.05
CA ARG A 222 -25.37 3.35 24.95
C ARG A 222 -26.09 4.15 26.01
N CYS A 223 -27.29 4.64 25.63
CA CYS A 223 -28.20 5.29 26.56
C CYS A 223 -29.23 4.28 27.07
N ASP A 224 -29.63 4.42 28.34
CA ASP A 224 -30.82 3.79 28.88
C ASP A 224 -32.06 4.57 28.48
N VAL A 225 -33.11 3.85 28.06
CA VAL A 225 -34.39 4.40 27.70
C VAL A 225 -35.51 3.77 28.53
N LYS A 226 -36.46 4.58 28.93
CA LYS A 226 -37.66 4.13 29.69
C LYS A 226 -38.91 4.66 29.04
N TYR A 227 -39.97 3.84 29.09
CA TYR A 227 -41.31 4.30 28.76
C TYR A 227 -41.91 5.13 29.90
N ASP A 228 -42.48 6.26 29.58
CA ASP A 228 -43.34 6.99 30.48
C ASP A 228 -44.74 6.34 30.57
N LYS A 229 -45.61 6.87 31.41
CA LYS A 229 -46.99 6.40 31.55
C LYS A 229 -47.85 6.53 30.28
N ASN A 230 -47.38 7.33 29.31
CA ASN A 230 -48.03 7.59 28.02
C ASN A 230 -47.42 6.80 26.88
N ASN A 231 -46.54 5.83 27.18
CA ASN A 231 -45.75 5.06 26.18
C ASN A 231 -44.79 5.88 25.34
N ASN A 232 -44.39 7.08 25.80
CA ASN A 232 -43.33 7.82 25.16
C ASN A 232 -41.95 7.36 25.63
N TRP A 233 -41.00 7.34 24.74
CA TRP A 233 -39.61 7.01 25.03
C TRP A 233 -38.94 8.20 25.71
N ASN A 234 -38.39 8.02 26.89
CA ASN A 234 -37.56 9.01 27.57
C ASN A 234 -36.16 8.45 27.82
N ILE A 235 -35.13 9.23 27.51
CA ILE A 235 -33.75 8.91 27.85
C ILE A 235 -33.56 9.16 29.35
N ILE A 236 -33.09 8.17 30.10
CA ILE A 236 -32.89 8.27 31.54
C ILE A 236 -31.41 8.49 31.81
N HIS A 237 -31.14 9.48 32.65
CA HIS A 237 -29.84 9.72 33.27
C HIS A 237 -28.63 9.55 32.33
N CYS A 238 -28.63 10.29 31.25
CA CYS A 238 -27.48 10.36 30.39
C CYS A 238 -26.76 11.69 30.64
N ASP A 239 -25.60 11.62 31.27
CA ASP A 239 -24.67 12.75 31.16
C ASP A 239 -24.25 12.85 29.69
N THR A 240 -24.72 13.89 29.02
CA THR A 240 -24.48 14.09 27.59
C THR A 240 -23.00 14.19 27.25
N VAL A 241 -22.19 14.75 28.16
CA VAL A 241 -20.73 14.86 27.99
C VAL A 241 -20.10 13.48 28.06
N TYR A 242 -20.45 12.69 29.08
CA TYR A 242 -19.96 11.31 29.21
C TYR A 242 -20.34 10.45 28.01
N LEU A 243 -21.60 10.52 27.56
CA LEU A 243 -22.05 9.80 26.39
C LEU A 243 -21.33 10.19 25.11
N GLN A 244 -21.05 11.48 24.93
CA GLN A 244 -20.22 11.95 23.80
C GLN A 244 -18.81 11.36 23.87
N MET A 245 -18.17 11.37 25.04
CA MET A 245 -16.85 10.79 25.24
C MET A 245 -16.84 9.29 24.88
N MET A 246 -17.79 8.52 25.39
CA MET A 246 -17.89 7.08 25.11
C MET A 246 -18.14 6.79 23.61
N ASN A 247 -18.96 7.60 22.95
CA ASN A 247 -19.17 7.47 21.51
C ASN A 247 -17.94 7.85 20.68
N ILE A 248 -17.12 8.82 21.13
CA ILE A 248 -15.85 9.13 20.48
C ILE A 248 -14.89 7.96 20.60
N ALA A 249 -14.75 7.36 21.79
CA ALA A 249 -13.90 6.17 21.99
C ALA A 249 -14.32 5.03 21.05
N ARG A 250 -15.63 4.72 20.99
CA ARG A 250 -16.17 3.75 20.05
C ARG A 250 -15.87 4.10 18.60
N HIS A 251 -16.12 5.35 18.19
CA HIS A 251 -15.86 5.82 16.82
C HIS A 251 -14.38 5.69 16.43
N ASN A 252 -13.45 5.94 17.35
CA ASN A 252 -12.01 5.79 17.11
C ASN A 252 -11.68 4.34 16.70
N VAL A 253 -12.24 3.36 17.40
CA VAL A 253 -11.98 1.94 17.10
C VAL A 253 -12.67 1.51 15.81
N GLU A 254 -13.89 1.97 15.57
CA GLU A 254 -14.61 1.77 14.31
C GLU A 254 -13.84 2.39 13.12
N LYS A 255 -13.23 3.55 13.31
CA LYS A 255 -12.38 4.20 12.30
C LYS A 255 -11.11 3.40 12.00
N ILE A 256 -10.46 2.81 13.01
CA ILE A 256 -9.31 1.90 12.79
C ILE A 256 -9.76 0.68 11.97
N MET A 257 -10.86 0.04 12.36
CA MET A 257 -11.42 -1.10 11.62
C MET A 257 -11.81 -0.70 10.18
N GLY A 258 -12.44 0.46 10.01
CA GLY A 258 -12.83 0.97 8.70
C GLY A 258 -11.63 1.21 7.77
N LYS A 259 -10.50 1.68 8.31
CA LYS A 259 -9.25 1.81 7.53
C LYS A 259 -8.67 0.45 7.11
N ILE A 260 -8.79 -0.57 7.97
CA ILE A 260 -8.33 -1.93 7.67
C ILE A 260 -9.21 -2.61 6.62
N LEU A 261 -10.51 -2.37 6.66
CA LEU A 261 -11.48 -2.95 5.73
C LEU A 261 -11.71 -2.09 4.48
N GLU A 262 -11.11 -0.89 4.44
CA GLU A 262 -11.29 0.11 3.36
C GLU A 262 -12.76 0.50 3.14
N GLU A 263 -13.57 0.41 4.21
CA GLU A 263 -15.00 0.72 4.20
C GLU A 263 -15.43 1.31 5.54
N GLU A 264 -16.40 2.21 5.54
CA GLU A 264 -16.95 2.78 6.77
C GLU A 264 -17.82 1.72 7.48
N VAL A 265 -17.48 1.43 8.73
CA VAL A 265 -18.09 0.35 9.52
C VAL A 265 -18.56 0.82 10.90
N TYR A 266 -19.50 0.09 11.45
CA TYR A 266 -19.91 0.26 12.84
C TYR A 266 -20.05 -1.10 13.55
N PHE A 267 -19.84 -1.09 14.87
CA PHE A 267 -19.94 -2.28 15.70
C PHE A 267 -21.36 -2.49 16.20
N GLY A 268 -21.87 -3.70 15.98
CA GLY A 268 -23.21 -4.13 16.44
C GLY A 268 -23.12 -5.18 17.54
N LEU A 269 -24.19 -5.24 18.37
CA LEU A 269 -24.36 -6.24 19.41
C LEU A 269 -25.64 -7.04 19.19
N ASN A 270 -25.55 -8.36 19.32
CA ASN A 270 -26.66 -9.30 19.16
C ASN A 270 -26.81 -10.22 20.40
N TYR A 271 -27.10 -9.68 21.55
CA TYR A 271 -27.12 -10.44 22.81
C TYR A 271 -28.17 -11.57 22.89
N ARG A 272 -29.27 -11.48 22.13
CA ARG A 272 -30.36 -12.44 22.19
C ARG A 272 -30.37 -13.48 21.07
N THR A 273 -29.35 -13.55 20.23
CA THR A 273 -29.29 -14.51 19.11
C THR A 273 -28.83 -15.87 19.63
N ALA A 274 -29.67 -16.89 19.56
CA ALA A 274 -29.37 -18.23 20.10
C ALA A 274 -28.14 -18.89 19.45
N ASN A 275 -27.88 -18.63 18.15
CA ASN A 275 -26.83 -19.28 17.37
C ASN A 275 -25.89 -18.26 16.66
N GLY A 276 -25.83 -17.00 17.11
CA GLY A 276 -25.03 -15.97 16.48
C GLY A 276 -23.95 -15.39 17.39
N SER A 277 -22.97 -14.76 16.80
CA SER A 277 -22.00 -13.98 17.54
C SER A 277 -22.66 -12.79 18.22
N ARG A 278 -22.25 -12.51 19.46
CA ARG A 278 -22.71 -11.33 20.22
C ARG A 278 -22.19 -10.02 19.69
N PHE A 279 -21.07 -10.07 19.01
CA PHE A 279 -20.40 -8.93 18.37
C PHE A 279 -20.42 -9.12 16.84
N ASN A 280 -20.71 -8.08 16.10
CA ASN A 280 -20.58 -8.07 14.65
C ASN A 280 -20.09 -6.73 14.13
N ILE A 281 -19.53 -6.74 12.93
CA ILE A 281 -19.06 -5.57 12.20
C ILE A 281 -19.98 -5.38 11.00
N ASN A 282 -20.61 -4.23 10.88
CA ASN A 282 -21.53 -3.91 9.79
C ASN A 282 -20.99 -2.73 9.01
N SER A 283 -21.15 -2.79 7.68
CA SER A 283 -20.91 -1.63 6.81
C SER A 283 -22.05 -0.63 6.93
N VAL A 284 -21.73 0.64 6.92
CA VAL A 284 -22.72 1.73 6.84
C VAL A 284 -23.52 1.64 5.54
N ASN A 285 -22.89 1.18 4.47
CA ASN A 285 -23.52 1.00 3.15
C ASN A 285 -24.29 -0.33 3.01
N GLY A 286 -24.24 -1.20 4.03
CA GLY A 286 -24.92 -2.51 4.04
C GLY A 286 -24.30 -3.57 3.13
N THR A 287 -23.11 -3.32 2.58
CA THR A 287 -22.41 -4.23 1.65
C THR A 287 -21.55 -5.28 2.36
N LEU A 288 -20.99 -4.92 3.52
CA LEU A 288 -20.14 -5.80 4.33
C LEU A 288 -20.83 -6.14 5.66
N ARG A 289 -20.80 -7.43 6.02
CA ARG A 289 -21.22 -7.88 7.33
C ARG A 289 -20.34 -9.02 7.81
N ILE A 290 -19.55 -8.74 8.84
CA ILE A 290 -18.64 -9.69 9.47
C ILE A 290 -19.23 -10.10 10.82
N PRO A 291 -19.54 -11.39 11.03
CA PRO A 291 -20.30 -11.82 12.22
C PRO A 291 -19.47 -11.81 13.51
N THR A 292 -18.15 -11.79 13.44
CA THR A 292 -17.24 -11.82 14.60
C THR A 292 -15.84 -11.39 14.21
N LEU A 293 -15.01 -10.92 15.15
CA LEU A 293 -13.58 -10.64 14.91
C LEU A 293 -12.84 -11.85 14.33
N ASN A 294 -13.21 -13.06 14.75
CA ASN A 294 -12.59 -14.29 14.25
C ASN A 294 -12.88 -14.60 12.76
N ALA A 295 -13.80 -13.87 12.14
CA ALA A 295 -14.10 -13.99 10.71
C ALA A 295 -13.27 -13.03 9.85
N LEU A 296 -12.43 -12.19 10.46
CA LEU A 296 -11.43 -11.40 9.77
C LEU A 296 -10.33 -12.30 9.18
N SER A 297 -9.70 -11.87 8.11
CA SER A 297 -8.46 -12.52 7.65
C SER A 297 -7.37 -12.37 8.72
N THR A 298 -6.38 -13.28 8.72
CA THR A 298 -5.27 -13.25 9.69
C THR A 298 -4.58 -11.89 9.71
N GLY A 299 -4.33 -11.28 8.54
CA GLY A 299 -3.70 -9.96 8.47
C GLY A 299 -4.57 -8.83 9.00
N GLN A 300 -5.87 -8.83 8.68
CA GLN A 300 -6.82 -7.84 9.22
C GLN A 300 -6.95 -7.95 10.74
N SER A 301 -7.04 -9.19 11.26
CA SER A 301 -7.09 -9.45 12.70
C SER A 301 -5.82 -8.99 13.40
N ALA A 302 -4.64 -9.31 12.86
CA ALA A 302 -3.35 -8.89 13.40
C ALA A 302 -3.22 -7.37 13.48
N LEU A 303 -3.55 -6.65 12.40
CA LEU A 303 -3.55 -5.19 12.40
C LEU A 303 -4.54 -4.61 13.41
N PHE A 304 -5.77 -5.11 13.40
CA PHE A 304 -6.78 -4.60 14.30
C PHE A 304 -6.38 -4.79 15.76
N ASN A 305 -5.98 -6.00 16.15
CA ASN A 305 -5.56 -6.30 17.52
C ASN A 305 -4.35 -5.48 17.97
N MET A 306 -3.40 -5.23 17.07
CA MET A 306 -2.23 -4.39 17.36
C MET A 306 -2.64 -2.96 17.71
N PHE A 307 -3.39 -2.28 16.85
CA PHE A 307 -3.80 -0.89 17.08
C PHE A 307 -4.88 -0.75 18.16
N ALA A 308 -5.81 -1.71 18.26
CA ALA A 308 -6.78 -1.77 19.35
C ALA A 308 -6.08 -1.95 20.72
N THR A 309 -4.99 -2.71 20.80
CA THR A 309 -4.20 -2.85 22.04
C THR A 309 -3.56 -1.53 22.46
N ILE A 310 -3.03 -0.74 21.52
CA ILE A 310 -2.48 0.59 21.83
C ILE A 310 -3.55 1.49 22.44
N ILE A 311 -4.77 1.50 21.86
CA ILE A 311 -5.90 2.28 22.38
C ILE A 311 -6.35 1.74 23.74
N ARG A 312 -6.49 0.43 23.89
CA ARG A 312 -6.89 -0.23 25.13
C ARG A 312 -5.92 0.05 26.29
N TYR A 313 -4.62 0.07 26.02
CA TYR A 313 -3.61 0.39 27.06
C TYR A 313 -3.68 1.87 27.47
N ALA A 314 -3.90 2.77 26.51
CA ALA A 314 -4.15 4.17 26.83
C ALA A 314 -5.45 4.36 27.63
N ASP A 315 -6.52 3.65 27.24
CA ASP A 315 -7.83 3.65 27.90
C ASP A 315 -7.75 3.12 29.33
N SER A 316 -7.00 2.05 29.57
CA SER A 316 -6.78 1.51 30.90
C SER A 316 -6.05 2.45 31.83
N ASN A 317 -5.23 3.36 31.30
CA ASN A 317 -4.46 4.33 32.07
C ASN A 317 -5.22 5.66 32.24
N ASP A 318 -5.76 6.18 31.12
CA ASP A 318 -6.54 7.42 31.09
C ASP A 318 -7.52 7.42 29.89
N ILE A 319 -8.79 7.39 30.19
CA ILE A 319 -9.86 7.40 29.16
C ILE A 319 -9.79 8.64 28.25
N ASN A 320 -9.32 9.79 28.74
CA ASN A 320 -9.17 10.98 27.91
C ASN A 320 -8.10 10.82 26.82
N LYS A 321 -7.07 10.02 27.07
CA LYS A 321 -6.05 9.69 26.07
C LYS A 321 -6.60 8.77 24.99
N SER A 322 -7.40 7.77 25.34
CA SER A 322 -8.03 6.86 24.38
C SER A 322 -9.02 7.58 23.45
N ILE A 323 -9.64 8.64 23.94
CA ILE A 323 -10.58 9.47 23.19
C ILE A 323 -9.83 10.32 22.16
N ASN A 324 -8.67 10.85 22.49
CA ASN A 324 -7.84 11.59 21.56
C ASN A 324 -6.60 10.81 21.17
N LEU A 325 -6.69 10.03 20.08
CA LEU A 325 -5.59 9.19 19.58
C LEU A 325 -4.27 9.97 19.39
N LYS A 326 -4.35 11.28 19.11
CA LYS A 326 -3.15 12.13 18.94
C LYS A 326 -2.44 12.47 20.25
N GLU A 327 -3.10 12.25 21.38
CA GLU A 327 -2.52 12.49 22.72
C GLU A 327 -1.93 11.23 23.34
N ILE A 328 -2.14 10.05 22.75
CA ILE A 328 -1.54 8.80 23.22
C ILE A 328 -0.02 8.89 23.05
N THR A 329 0.68 8.74 24.16
CA THR A 329 2.14 8.76 24.24
C THR A 329 2.69 7.39 24.60
N GLY A 330 3.93 7.11 24.21
CA GLY A 330 4.60 5.87 24.62
C GLY A 330 5.59 5.35 23.58
N ILE A 331 6.10 4.15 23.82
CA ILE A 331 7.05 3.45 22.95
C ILE A 331 6.45 2.10 22.58
N VAL A 332 6.26 1.89 21.28
CA VAL A 332 5.72 0.67 20.72
C VAL A 332 6.77 0.03 19.82
N VAL A 333 7.25 -1.14 20.23
CA VAL A 333 8.24 -1.93 19.50
C VAL A 333 7.50 -3.02 18.72
N ILE A 334 7.77 -3.13 17.42
CA ILE A 334 7.11 -4.11 16.55
C ILE A 334 8.17 -4.84 15.74
N ASP A 335 8.26 -6.14 15.93
CA ASP A 335 9.20 -6.98 15.15
C ASP A 335 8.46 -7.62 13.98
N GLU A 336 9.06 -7.55 12.78
CA GLU A 336 8.52 -8.06 11.52
C GLU A 336 7.05 -7.62 11.29
N ILE A 337 6.84 -6.30 11.18
CA ILE A 337 5.50 -5.69 11.15
C ILE A 337 4.62 -6.21 10.01
N GLU A 338 5.22 -6.63 8.91
CA GLU A 338 4.55 -7.14 7.71
C GLU A 338 4.01 -8.56 7.83
N LEU A 339 4.32 -9.30 8.88
CA LEU A 339 3.91 -10.70 9.03
C LEU A 339 2.39 -10.85 8.90
N HIS A 340 1.99 -11.84 8.10
CA HIS A 340 0.61 -12.17 7.78
C HIS A 340 -0.18 -11.10 7.03
N LEU A 341 0.45 -9.97 6.64
CA LEU A 341 -0.23 -8.90 5.93
C LEU A 341 -0.19 -9.10 4.42
N HIS A 342 -1.33 -8.94 3.77
CA HIS A 342 -1.39 -8.82 2.32
C HIS A 342 -0.67 -7.55 1.85
N SER A 343 -0.13 -7.58 0.63
CA SER A 343 0.66 -6.49 0.03
C SER A 343 0.00 -5.11 0.12
N ASN A 344 -1.32 -5.04 -0.12
CA ASN A 344 -2.08 -3.80 -0.01
C ASN A 344 -2.10 -3.26 1.44
N LEU A 345 -2.31 -4.14 2.43
CA LEU A 345 -2.28 -3.75 3.84
C LEU A 345 -0.91 -3.22 4.26
N GLN A 346 0.18 -3.80 3.74
CA GLN A 346 1.54 -3.34 4.02
C GLN A 346 1.80 -1.94 3.48
N ARG A 347 1.41 -1.66 2.22
CA ARG A 347 1.72 -0.39 1.55
C ARG A 347 0.74 0.73 1.88
N GLU A 348 -0.58 0.46 1.76
CA GLU A 348 -1.58 1.52 1.78
C GLU A 348 -2.21 1.75 3.15
N VAL A 349 -2.39 0.69 3.94
CA VAL A 349 -3.16 0.76 5.18
C VAL A 349 -2.26 1.01 6.39
N LEU A 350 -1.21 0.21 6.54
CA LEU A 350 -0.37 0.22 7.73
C LEU A 350 0.31 1.57 8.00
N PRO A 351 0.93 2.27 7.02
CA PRO A 351 1.50 3.60 7.27
C PRO A 351 0.47 4.63 7.73
N LYS A 352 -0.75 4.58 7.17
CA LYS A 352 -1.85 5.47 7.55
C LYS A 352 -2.37 5.19 8.97
N LEU A 353 -2.28 3.94 9.43
CA LEU A 353 -2.62 3.57 10.81
C LEU A 353 -1.57 4.11 11.80
N LEU A 354 -0.28 3.91 11.52
CA LEU A 354 0.81 4.48 12.34
C LEU A 354 0.66 5.99 12.52
N LYS A 355 0.30 6.70 11.47
CA LYS A 355 0.12 8.17 11.47
C LYS A 355 -1.04 8.67 12.34
N GLN A 356 -1.97 7.78 12.78
CA GLN A 356 -3.02 8.18 13.72
C GLN A 356 -2.48 8.46 15.13
N PHE A 357 -1.25 8.01 15.43
CA PHE A 357 -0.63 8.08 16.76
C PHE A 357 0.68 8.89 16.73
N PRO A 358 0.64 10.21 16.46
CA PRO A 358 1.84 11.01 16.20
C PRO A 358 2.76 11.17 17.41
N LYS A 359 2.27 10.93 18.64
CA LYS A 359 3.06 10.99 19.88
C LYS A 359 3.52 9.61 20.37
N VAL A 360 3.23 8.54 19.63
CA VAL A 360 3.76 7.20 19.91
C VAL A 360 5.06 7.02 19.14
N GLN A 361 6.12 6.67 19.82
CA GLN A 361 7.40 6.31 19.21
C GLN A 361 7.33 4.86 18.70
N PHE A 362 7.22 4.69 17.40
CA PHE A 362 7.25 3.40 16.75
C PHE A 362 8.68 2.99 16.40
N ILE A 363 9.11 1.83 16.88
CA ILE A 363 10.39 1.21 16.57
C ILE A 363 10.08 -0.14 15.93
N ILE A 364 10.35 -0.26 14.64
CA ILE A 364 9.78 -1.30 13.80
C ILE A 364 10.90 -2.05 13.10
N SER A 365 10.89 -3.38 13.09
CA SER A 365 11.68 -4.12 12.10
C SER A 365 10.82 -4.54 10.91
N SER A 366 11.41 -4.56 9.73
CA SER A 366 10.72 -4.98 8.51
C SER A 366 11.68 -5.53 7.47
N HIS A 367 11.19 -6.51 6.70
CA HIS A 367 11.80 -7.02 5.47
C HIS A 367 11.02 -6.62 4.22
N SER A 368 9.89 -5.90 4.38
CA SER A 368 8.97 -5.60 3.29
C SER A 368 9.34 -4.32 2.54
N PRO A 369 9.76 -4.41 1.29
CA PRO A 369 9.91 -3.24 0.43
C PRO A 369 8.60 -2.47 0.24
N LEU A 370 7.45 -3.16 0.26
CA LEU A 370 6.13 -2.55 0.11
C LEU A 370 5.77 -1.65 1.29
N PHE A 371 6.08 -2.11 2.51
CA PHE A 371 5.89 -1.30 3.70
C PHE A 371 6.75 -0.04 3.64
N LEU A 372 8.03 -0.16 3.25
CA LEU A 372 8.93 0.98 3.13
C LEU A 372 8.47 1.99 2.07
N LEU A 373 7.94 1.52 0.94
CA LEU A 373 7.35 2.39 -0.07
C LEU A 373 6.12 3.13 0.47
N GLY A 374 5.24 2.42 1.19
CA GLY A 374 4.09 3.03 1.84
C GLY A 374 4.48 4.06 2.90
N MET A 375 5.54 3.81 3.66
CA MET A 375 6.09 4.78 4.60
C MET A 375 6.60 6.04 3.88
N ASP A 376 7.31 5.89 2.77
CA ASP A 376 7.81 7.02 1.98
C ASP A 376 6.66 7.83 1.36
N GLU A 377 5.62 7.17 0.87
CA GLU A 377 4.41 7.82 0.33
C GLU A 377 3.67 8.64 1.39
N GLU A 378 3.51 8.09 2.61
CA GLU A 378 2.69 8.69 3.66
C GLU A 378 3.44 9.71 4.52
N TYR A 379 4.71 9.45 4.86
CA TYR A 379 5.52 10.28 5.76
C TYR A 379 6.48 11.21 5.03
N LYS A 380 6.78 10.97 3.74
CA LYS A 380 7.86 11.60 2.97
C LYS A 380 9.23 11.30 3.58
N SER A 381 10.29 11.66 2.86
CA SER A 381 11.67 11.36 3.25
C SER A 381 12.09 11.90 4.64
N ASP A 382 11.44 12.96 5.10
CA ASP A 382 11.80 13.63 6.36
C ASP A 382 10.95 13.23 7.56
N GLY A 383 9.86 12.46 7.34
CA GLY A 383 8.90 12.10 8.39
C GLY A 383 9.22 10.83 9.14
N TYR A 384 10.22 10.05 8.72
CA TYR A 384 10.66 8.79 9.34
C TYR A 384 12.12 8.50 9.02
N GLU A 385 12.72 7.51 9.68
CA GLU A 385 14.09 7.08 9.37
C GLU A 385 14.21 5.57 9.21
N ILE A 386 15.15 5.15 8.35
CA ILE A 386 15.46 3.75 8.09
C ILE A 386 16.92 3.49 8.47
N TYR A 387 17.15 2.44 9.26
CA TYR A 387 18.47 1.97 9.64
C TYR A 387 18.72 0.54 9.17
N GLU A 388 19.84 0.33 8.46
CA GLU A 388 20.22 -1.00 7.94
C GLU A 388 21.19 -1.71 8.89
N MET A 389 20.80 -2.91 9.36
CA MET A 389 21.65 -3.75 10.20
C MET A 389 22.62 -4.57 9.35
N PRO A 390 23.82 -4.97 9.90
CA PRO A 390 24.22 -4.91 11.33
C PRO A 390 24.84 -3.59 11.80
N SER A 391 25.18 -2.66 10.91
CA SER A 391 25.95 -1.44 11.24
C SER A 391 25.08 -0.26 11.70
N ALA A 392 23.77 -0.40 11.71
CA ALA A 392 22.81 0.68 11.94
C ALA A 392 23.05 1.92 11.03
N MET A 393 23.45 1.69 9.77
CA MET A 393 23.65 2.76 8.82
C MET A 393 22.30 3.34 8.41
N LYS A 394 22.15 4.66 8.46
CA LYS A 394 20.96 5.34 7.94
C LYS A 394 20.89 5.24 6.43
N ILE A 395 19.78 4.77 5.90
CA ILE A 395 19.53 4.64 4.46
C ILE A 395 18.22 5.33 4.07
N THR A 396 18.01 5.50 2.75
CA THR A 396 16.78 6.08 2.19
C THR A 396 15.94 5.02 1.48
N ALA A 397 14.65 5.28 1.32
CA ALA A 397 13.72 4.39 0.62
C ALA A 397 14.03 4.28 -0.90
N GLU A 398 14.86 5.17 -1.46
CA GLU A 398 15.27 5.13 -2.87
C GLU A 398 15.89 3.79 -3.28
N LYS A 399 16.59 3.11 -2.37
CA LYS A 399 17.11 1.74 -2.56
C LYS A 399 16.01 0.75 -3.00
N PHE A 400 14.76 1.05 -2.70
CA PHE A 400 13.59 0.22 -3.02
C PHE A 400 12.71 0.77 -4.15
N SER A 401 13.09 1.88 -4.78
CA SER A 401 12.33 2.55 -5.86
C SER A 401 12.14 1.66 -7.09
N GLU A 402 13.12 0.82 -7.43
CA GLU A 402 13.02 -0.16 -8.53
C GLU A 402 11.95 -1.22 -8.24
N PHE A 403 11.84 -1.66 -6.97
CA PHE A 403 10.78 -2.55 -6.55
C PHE A 403 9.39 -1.89 -6.65
N GLY A 404 9.29 -0.60 -6.35
CA GLY A 404 8.07 0.18 -6.53
C GLY A 404 7.60 0.24 -7.98
N LYS A 405 8.52 0.42 -8.93
CA LYS A 405 8.21 0.38 -10.36
C LYS A 405 7.73 -1.01 -10.79
N ALA A 406 8.39 -2.08 -10.32
CA ALA A 406 7.98 -3.46 -10.58
C ALA A 406 6.61 -3.77 -9.97
N TYR A 407 6.33 -3.27 -8.76
CA TYR A 407 5.03 -3.45 -8.10
C TYR A 407 3.90 -2.70 -8.82
N ASN A 408 4.12 -1.47 -9.23
CA ASN A 408 3.14 -0.71 -10.02
C ASN A 408 2.82 -1.44 -11.33
N TYR A 409 3.84 -1.95 -12.00
CA TYR A 409 3.67 -2.76 -13.20
C TYR A 409 2.81 -4.03 -12.96
N LEU A 410 3.03 -4.73 -11.84
CA LEU A 410 2.21 -5.89 -11.46
C LEU A 410 0.76 -5.51 -11.16
N THR A 411 0.56 -4.41 -10.43
CA THR A 411 -0.78 -3.92 -10.07
C THR A 411 -1.57 -3.46 -11.30
N GLU A 412 -0.91 -2.75 -12.22
CA GLU A 412 -1.49 -2.40 -13.52
C GLU A 412 -1.91 -3.66 -14.29
N THR A 413 -1.03 -4.67 -14.33
CA THR A 413 -1.31 -5.95 -14.99
C THR A 413 -2.52 -6.66 -14.39
N GLU A 414 -2.69 -6.68 -13.08
CA GLU A 414 -3.86 -7.26 -12.42
C GLU A 414 -5.15 -6.49 -12.74
N THR A 415 -5.09 -5.17 -12.78
CA THR A 415 -6.22 -4.31 -13.14
C THR A 415 -6.71 -4.61 -14.56
N TYR A 416 -5.79 -4.80 -15.52
CA TYR A 416 -6.12 -5.22 -16.87
C TYR A 416 -6.79 -6.58 -16.94
N GLN A 417 -6.26 -7.54 -16.22
CA GLN A 417 -6.85 -8.88 -16.16
C GLN A 417 -8.28 -8.84 -15.65
N GLN A 418 -8.53 -8.03 -14.61
CA GLN A 418 -9.87 -7.86 -14.06
C GLN A 418 -10.81 -7.17 -15.04
N ALA A 419 -10.37 -6.13 -15.72
CA ALA A 419 -11.15 -5.42 -16.73
C ALA A 419 -11.57 -6.34 -17.88
N ILE A 420 -10.62 -7.09 -18.44
CA ILE A 420 -10.90 -8.06 -19.52
C ILE A 420 -11.87 -9.14 -19.03
N ARG A 421 -11.71 -9.65 -17.81
CA ARG A 421 -12.64 -10.65 -17.24
C ARG A 421 -14.06 -10.12 -17.08
N GLN A 422 -14.21 -8.86 -16.65
CA GLN A 422 -15.53 -8.23 -16.53
C GLN A 422 -16.20 -8.08 -17.89
N GLU A 423 -15.46 -7.65 -18.93
CA GLU A 423 -15.99 -7.56 -20.28
C GLU A 423 -16.31 -8.93 -20.90
N ILE A 424 -15.51 -9.96 -20.63
CA ILE A 424 -15.83 -11.34 -21.00
C ILE A 424 -17.16 -11.79 -20.38
N GLN A 425 -17.38 -11.50 -19.11
CA GLN A 425 -18.62 -11.84 -18.41
C GLN A 425 -19.83 -11.06 -18.95
N LYS A 426 -19.63 -9.79 -19.30
CA LYS A 426 -20.69 -8.90 -19.79
C LYS A 426 -21.13 -9.26 -21.21
N HIS A 427 -20.20 -9.68 -22.05
CA HIS A 427 -20.42 -9.98 -23.47
C HIS A 427 -20.26 -11.46 -23.80
N GLN A 428 -20.85 -12.34 -22.98
CA GLN A 428 -20.71 -13.80 -23.14
C GLN A 428 -21.03 -14.28 -24.57
N GLY A 429 -20.06 -15.01 -25.14
CA GLY A 429 -20.21 -15.61 -26.49
C GLY A 429 -19.80 -14.72 -27.66
N LYS A 430 -19.60 -13.41 -27.48
CA LYS A 430 -19.11 -12.52 -28.53
C LYS A 430 -17.60 -12.35 -28.49
N PRO A 431 -16.89 -12.42 -29.63
CA PRO A 431 -15.47 -12.13 -29.67
C PRO A 431 -15.16 -10.74 -29.12
N LEU A 432 -14.08 -10.62 -28.34
CA LEU A 432 -13.64 -9.36 -27.72
C LEU A 432 -12.30 -8.92 -28.31
N ILE A 433 -12.28 -7.68 -28.82
CA ILE A 433 -11.09 -7.03 -29.37
C ILE A 433 -10.45 -6.16 -28.31
N ILE A 434 -9.15 -6.35 -28.10
CA ILE A 434 -8.31 -5.61 -27.14
C ILE A 434 -7.19 -4.94 -27.94
N THR A 435 -7.09 -3.64 -27.89
CA THR A 435 -6.07 -2.85 -28.60
C THR A 435 -4.95 -2.40 -27.65
N GLU A 436 -3.78 -2.04 -28.21
CA GLU A 436 -2.66 -1.52 -27.46
C GLU A 436 -2.95 -0.14 -26.87
N GLY A 437 -3.50 0.77 -27.68
CA GLY A 437 -3.78 2.15 -27.30
C GLY A 437 -5.28 2.42 -27.04
N ALA A 438 -5.56 3.37 -26.14
CA ALA A 438 -6.93 3.83 -25.88
C ALA A 438 -7.55 4.57 -27.08
N THR A 439 -6.75 4.98 -28.08
CA THR A 439 -7.19 5.60 -29.31
C THR A 439 -7.58 4.58 -30.38
N ASP A 440 -6.91 3.44 -30.44
CA ASP A 440 -6.96 2.49 -31.54
C ASP A 440 -8.35 1.89 -31.73
N TRP A 441 -8.96 1.44 -30.61
CA TRP A 441 -10.34 0.89 -30.69
C TRP A 441 -11.34 1.92 -31.23
N LYS A 442 -11.11 3.24 -31.00
CA LYS A 442 -12.00 4.30 -31.54
C LYS A 442 -11.90 4.39 -33.05
N HIS A 443 -10.67 4.34 -33.58
CA HIS A 443 -10.43 4.34 -35.04
C HIS A 443 -11.02 3.10 -35.70
N ILE A 444 -10.71 1.91 -35.15
CA ILE A 444 -11.20 0.63 -35.70
C ILE A 444 -12.73 0.57 -35.63
N LYS A 445 -13.34 1.02 -34.54
CA LYS A 445 -14.80 1.05 -34.37
C LYS A 445 -15.48 1.99 -35.37
N ALA A 446 -14.90 3.18 -35.60
CA ALA A 446 -15.41 4.12 -36.61
C ALA A 446 -15.30 3.57 -38.05
N ALA A 447 -14.13 2.98 -38.36
CA ALA A 447 -13.89 2.34 -39.66
C ALA A 447 -14.84 1.17 -39.91
N PHE A 448 -15.05 0.30 -38.91
CA PHE A 448 -15.98 -0.82 -39.02
C PHE A 448 -17.43 -0.36 -39.37
N LYS A 449 -17.92 0.67 -38.67
CA LYS A 449 -19.24 1.25 -38.94
C LYS A 449 -19.34 1.82 -40.35
N ASN A 450 -18.27 2.45 -40.86
CA ASN A 450 -18.24 3.00 -42.21
C ASN A 450 -18.20 1.90 -43.25
N LEU A 451 -17.25 0.96 -43.17
CA LEU A 451 -17.08 -0.10 -44.15
C LEU A 451 -18.30 -1.03 -44.21
N LYS A 452 -18.91 -1.34 -43.08
CA LYS A 452 -20.13 -2.16 -43.02
C LYS A 452 -21.29 -1.55 -43.77
N SER A 453 -21.32 -0.23 -44.02
CA SER A 453 -22.35 0.47 -44.78
C SER A 453 -22.08 0.49 -46.29
N LYS A 454 -20.86 0.10 -46.74
CA LYS A 454 -20.50 0.10 -48.17
C LYS A 454 -20.86 -1.22 -48.84
N SER A 455 -21.35 -1.16 -50.06
CA SER A 455 -21.75 -2.34 -50.88
C SER A 455 -20.58 -3.27 -51.20
N GLU A 456 -19.33 -2.77 -51.20
CA GLU A 456 -18.13 -3.52 -51.51
C GLU A 456 -17.73 -4.48 -50.36
N TYR A 457 -18.17 -4.21 -49.12
CA TYR A 457 -17.81 -4.96 -47.90
C TYR A 457 -19.02 -5.65 -47.26
N GLN A 458 -19.96 -6.17 -48.09
CA GLN A 458 -21.19 -6.86 -47.59
C GLN A 458 -20.88 -8.01 -46.62
N ASP A 459 -19.74 -8.68 -46.77
CA ASP A 459 -19.32 -9.77 -45.88
C ASP A 459 -19.10 -9.31 -44.43
N TYR A 460 -18.74 -8.04 -44.22
CA TYR A 460 -18.54 -7.51 -42.84
C TYR A 460 -19.90 -7.32 -42.13
N ALA A 461 -21.01 -7.35 -42.81
CA ALA A 461 -22.33 -7.35 -42.17
C ALA A 461 -22.56 -8.60 -41.29
N LYS A 462 -21.87 -9.70 -41.60
CA LYS A 462 -21.97 -10.98 -40.89
C LYS A 462 -21.01 -11.09 -39.70
N ILE A 463 -20.07 -10.14 -39.56
CA ILE A 463 -19.09 -10.11 -38.49
C ILE A 463 -19.68 -9.39 -37.28
N ASP A 464 -19.64 -10.02 -36.10
CA ASP A 464 -20.08 -9.43 -34.84
C ASP A 464 -18.97 -9.63 -33.76
N PHE A 465 -18.58 -8.55 -33.12
CA PHE A 465 -17.58 -8.52 -32.06
C PHE A 465 -17.77 -7.25 -31.21
N GLU A 466 -17.19 -7.26 -30.01
CA GLU A 466 -17.17 -6.14 -29.08
C GLU A 466 -15.74 -5.65 -28.85
N PHE A 467 -15.59 -4.42 -28.36
CA PHE A 467 -14.28 -3.86 -27.96
C PHE A 467 -14.17 -3.76 -26.46
N LEU A 468 -12.97 -3.97 -25.95
CA LEU A 468 -12.59 -3.47 -24.63
C LEU A 468 -12.44 -1.94 -24.74
N GLU A 469 -13.51 -1.22 -24.40
CA GLU A 469 -13.54 0.24 -24.45
C GLU A 469 -12.98 0.81 -23.16
N TYR A 470 -11.75 1.30 -23.19
CA TYR A 470 -11.12 1.96 -22.06
C TYR A 470 -10.70 3.39 -22.43
N GLU A 471 -10.67 4.27 -21.43
CA GLU A 471 -10.27 5.68 -21.58
C GLU A 471 -9.31 6.03 -20.46
N PRO A 472 -8.19 6.76 -20.73
CA PRO A 472 -7.30 7.25 -19.70
C PRO A 472 -8.03 8.26 -18.81
N ASP A 473 -7.90 8.10 -17.51
CA ASP A 473 -8.57 8.93 -16.51
C ASP A 473 -7.91 10.31 -16.39
N ASN A 474 -8.48 11.32 -17.03
CA ASN A 474 -8.02 12.70 -16.92
C ASN A 474 -8.81 13.55 -15.91
N LYS A 475 -9.62 12.94 -15.01
CA LYS A 475 -10.38 13.71 -14.00
C LYS A 475 -10.54 12.95 -12.69
N ILE A 476 -9.75 13.33 -11.70
CA ILE A 476 -9.85 13.00 -10.27
C ILE A 476 -11.07 13.65 -9.60
N ASN A 477 -12.24 13.76 -10.22
CA ASN A 477 -13.35 14.42 -9.54
C ASN A 477 -14.76 13.91 -9.86
N ASP A 478 -14.95 12.69 -10.39
CA ASP A 478 -16.30 12.13 -10.45
C ASP A 478 -16.35 10.67 -10.01
N LYS A 479 -16.87 10.45 -8.79
CA LYS A 479 -17.08 9.16 -8.12
C LYS A 479 -18.16 8.27 -8.76
N LYS A 480 -18.45 8.40 -10.04
CA LYS A 480 -19.47 7.57 -10.74
C LYS A 480 -19.05 7.28 -12.16
N GLN A 481 -18.24 6.27 -12.33
CA GLN A 481 -18.17 5.27 -13.40
C GLN A 481 -16.75 4.68 -13.43
N ASN A 482 -16.64 3.38 -13.17
CA ASN A 482 -15.39 2.60 -13.31
C ASN A 482 -15.01 2.58 -14.82
N LYS A 483 -14.31 3.61 -15.27
CA LYS A 483 -13.58 3.58 -16.53
C LYS A 483 -12.12 3.40 -16.19
N TYR A 484 -11.51 2.35 -16.72
CA TYR A 484 -10.15 1.92 -16.42
C TYR A 484 -9.14 2.92 -16.99
N ASP A 485 -8.30 3.49 -16.13
CA ASP A 485 -7.12 4.26 -16.54
C ASP A 485 -5.99 3.27 -16.87
N LEU A 486 -5.93 2.89 -18.14
CA LEU A 486 -5.07 1.79 -18.55
C LEU A 486 -4.23 2.20 -19.77
N GLY A 487 -2.94 2.53 -19.53
CA GLY A 487 -1.93 2.60 -20.61
C GLY A 487 -1.40 1.21 -20.94
N MET A 488 -1.99 0.50 -21.89
CA MET A 488 -1.67 -0.92 -22.10
C MET A 488 -0.35 -1.09 -22.84
N GLY A 489 0.49 -0.51 -23.21
CA GLY A 489 1.75 -0.74 -23.93
C GLY A 489 2.04 -2.22 -24.29
N ASN A 490 2.89 -2.37 -25.23
CA ASN A 490 3.24 -3.61 -25.94
C ASN A 490 3.59 -4.82 -25.05
N GLN A 491 4.30 -4.59 -23.93
CA GLN A 491 4.71 -5.69 -23.04
C GLN A 491 3.53 -6.26 -22.26
N ASN A 492 2.60 -5.39 -21.84
CA ASN A 492 1.38 -5.81 -21.16
C ASN A 492 0.48 -6.63 -22.10
N LEU A 493 0.36 -6.23 -23.35
CA LEU A 493 -0.42 -6.96 -24.34
C LEU A 493 0.08 -8.41 -24.51
N LYS A 494 1.39 -8.60 -24.61
CA LYS A 494 2.01 -9.93 -24.68
C LYS A 494 1.73 -10.77 -23.43
N LEU A 495 1.88 -10.17 -22.25
CA LEU A 495 1.60 -10.85 -20.98
C LEU A 495 0.13 -11.25 -20.87
N MET A 496 -0.79 -10.41 -21.34
CA MET A 496 -2.21 -10.73 -21.35
C MET A 496 -2.49 -11.92 -22.28
N CYS A 497 -1.92 -11.95 -23.49
CA CYS A 497 -2.03 -13.13 -24.36
C CYS A 497 -1.57 -14.40 -23.68
N GLN A 498 -0.39 -14.37 -23.03
CA GLN A 498 0.17 -15.52 -22.31
C GLN A 498 -0.68 -15.94 -21.11
N TYR A 499 -1.26 -14.97 -20.41
CA TYR A 499 -2.11 -15.23 -19.24
C TYR A 499 -3.43 -15.89 -19.62
N PHE A 500 -4.17 -15.28 -20.55
CA PHE A 500 -5.49 -15.80 -20.96
C PHE A 500 -5.40 -17.10 -21.74
N ALA A 501 -4.28 -17.36 -22.44
CA ALA A 501 -4.03 -18.62 -23.13
C ALA A 501 -3.78 -19.83 -22.22
N LYS A 502 -3.57 -19.62 -20.90
CA LYS A 502 -3.40 -20.73 -19.92
C LYS A 502 -4.69 -21.49 -19.65
N LEU A 503 -5.85 -20.87 -19.86
CA LEU A 503 -7.16 -21.45 -19.60
C LEU A 503 -8.08 -21.23 -20.80
N LYS A 504 -8.96 -22.19 -21.07
CA LYS A 504 -9.95 -22.10 -22.14
C LYS A 504 -10.86 -20.89 -21.94
N GLN A 505 -10.90 -20.00 -22.92
CA GLN A 505 -11.77 -18.83 -22.92
C GLN A 505 -13.14 -19.17 -23.51
N PRO A 506 -14.23 -18.63 -22.96
CA PRO A 506 -15.59 -18.90 -23.45
C PRO A 506 -15.85 -18.27 -24.83
N GLN A 507 -15.04 -17.29 -25.22
CA GLN A 507 -15.12 -16.55 -26.48
C GLN A 507 -13.72 -16.25 -27.02
N LYS A 508 -13.64 -15.83 -28.29
CA LYS A 508 -12.35 -15.44 -28.88
C LYS A 508 -11.89 -14.09 -28.31
N LEU A 509 -10.65 -14.04 -27.84
CA LEU A 509 -9.94 -12.83 -27.41
C LEU A 509 -8.93 -12.48 -28.48
N ILE A 510 -9.04 -11.29 -29.08
CA ILE A 510 -8.19 -10.83 -30.18
C ILE A 510 -7.42 -9.59 -29.74
N PHE A 511 -6.10 -9.72 -29.62
CA PHE A 511 -5.21 -8.66 -29.23
C PHE A 511 -4.55 -8.02 -30.46
N ILE A 512 -4.62 -6.69 -30.58
CA ILE A 512 -4.10 -5.93 -31.71
C ILE A 512 -3.01 -4.99 -31.24
N ALA A 513 -1.83 -5.08 -31.83
CA ALA A 513 -0.67 -4.24 -31.54
C ALA A 513 -0.27 -3.36 -32.73
N ASP A 514 0.33 -2.20 -32.44
CA ASP A 514 0.95 -1.35 -33.47
C ASP A 514 2.16 -2.07 -34.13
N ALA A 515 2.56 -1.64 -35.31
CA ALA A 515 3.68 -2.22 -36.06
C ALA A 515 4.97 -1.39 -35.93
N ASP A 516 5.10 -0.60 -34.87
CA ASP A 516 6.20 0.35 -34.69
C ASP A 516 7.42 -0.21 -33.93
N ASP A 517 7.33 -1.42 -33.35
CA ASP A 517 8.39 -2.11 -32.60
C ASP A 517 8.68 -3.50 -33.18
N GLU A 518 9.94 -3.72 -33.67
CA GLU A 518 10.37 -5.02 -34.21
C GLU A 518 10.27 -6.17 -33.21
N GLY A 519 10.54 -5.92 -31.92
CA GLY A 519 10.48 -6.94 -30.87
C GLY A 519 9.06 -7.47 -30.69
N ILE A 520 8.07 -6.60 -30.91
CA ILE A 520 6.64 -6.92 -30.79
C ILE A 520 6.13 -7.61 -32.04
N ASN A 521 6.53 -7.13 -33.20
CA ASN A 521 6.19 -7.77 -34.47
C ASN A 521 6.56 -9.26 -34.45
N ASN A 522 7.71 -9.60 -33.88
CA ASN A 522 8.16 -10.99 -33.73
C ASN A 522 7.41 -11.81 -32.66
N ASN A 523 6.87 -11.14 -31.65
CA ASN A 523 6.22 -11.80 -30.52
C ASN A 523 4.70 -11.97 -30.68
N LEU A 524 4.02 -10.97 -31.23
CA LEU A 524 2.55 -10.91 -31.36
C LEU A 524 2.08 -11.16 -32.78
N GLY A 525 2.93 -10.95 -33.79
CA GLY A 525 2.63 -11.18 -35.19
C GLY A 525 2.54 -12.65 -35.58
N GLY A 526 1.91 -12.91 -36.71
CA GLY A 526 1.77 -14.24 -37.30
C GLY A 526 3.10 -14.85 -37.75
N LYS A 527 3.12 -16.20 -37.88
CA LYS A 527 4.25 -16.98 -38.41
C LYS A 527 3.71 -17.91 -39.51
N ASN A 528 4.59 -18.35 -40.39
CA ASN A 528 4.27 -19.36 -41.40
C ASN A 528 3.11 -18.96 -42.35
N ASN A 529 3.18 -17.75 -42.93
CA ASN A 529 2.16 -17.18 -43.87
C ASN A 529 0.80 -16.83 -43.25
N LEU A 530 0.64 -16.99 -41.93
CA LEU A 530 -0.53 -16.49 -41.21
C LEU A 530 -0.31 -15.02 -40.82
N GLN A 531 -1.34 -14.17 -40.93
CA GLN A 531 -1.27 -12.77 -40.51
C GLN A 531 -1.48 -12.59 -38.99
N TYR A 532 -1.85 -13.66 -38.30
CA TYR A 532 -2.10 -13.66 -36.84
C TYR A 532 -1.39 -14.81 -36.15
N LYS A 533 -1.25 -14.69 -34.86
CA LYS A 533 -0.71 -15.72 -33.97
C LYS A 533 -1.84 -16.32 -33.13
N ASN A 534 -1.95 -17.66 -33.17
CA ASN A 534 -2.83 -18.40 -32.28
C ASN A 534 -2.03 -18.84 -31.02
N TRP A 535 -2.45 -18.40 -29.85
CA TRP A 535 -1.85 -18.73 -28.55
C TRP A 535 -2.46 -19.97 -27.90
N GLY A 536 -3.53 -20.51 -28.49
CA GLY A 536 -4.37 -21.57 -27.91
C GLY A 536 -5.52 -21.02 -27.07
N ASN A 537 -6.45 -21.90 -26.70
CA ASN A 537 -7.56 -21.59 -25.78
C ASN A 537 -8.42 -20.37 -26.19
N ASN A 538 -8.64 -20.16 -27.48
CA ASN A 538 -9.39 -19.04 -28.07
C ASN A 538 -8.72 -17.67 -27.91
N VAL A 539 -7.39 -17.61 -27.73
CA VAL A 539 -6.62 -16.39 -27.64
C VAL A 539 -5.79 -16.20 -28.90
N PHE A 540 -5.93 -15.02 -29.52
CA PHE A 540 -5.27 -14.66 -30.77
C PHE A 540 -4.62 -13.30 -30.66
N SER A 541 -3.57 -13.04 -31.43
CA SER A 541 -2.98 -11.72 -31.58
C SER A 541 -2.51 -11.47 -32.99
N PHE A 542 -2.49 -10.22 -33.41
CA PHE A 542 -1.86 -9.78 -34.63
C PHE A 542 -1.32 -8.36 -34.51
N VAL A 543 -0.38 -8.04 -35.37
CA VAL A 543 0.18 -6.70 -35.53
C VAL A 543 -0.51 -6.04 -36.71
N LEU A 544 -0.73 -4.74 -36.65
CA LEU A 544 -1.41 -3.97 -37.70
C LEU A 544 -0.83 -4.29 -39.06
N PRO A 545 -1.63 -4.79 -40.03
CA PRO A 545 -1.21 -4.98 -41.40
C PRO A 545 -0.81 -3.68 -42.07
N ILE A 546 0.25 -3.69 -42.86
CA ILE A 546 0.83 -2.48 -43.45
C ILE A 546 0.04 -2.08 -44.74
N PRO A 547 -0.63 -0.91 -44.77
CA PRO A 547 -1.32 -0.44 -45.97
C PRO A 547 -0.35 -0.19 -47.13
N GLU A 548 -0.83 -0.28 -48.39
CA GLU A 548 -0.02 -0.13 -49.59
C GLU A 548 0.82 1.17 -49.58
N HIS A 549 0.20 2.29 -49.21
CA HIS A 549 0.83 3.61 -49.18
C HIS A 549 1.90 3.76 -48.05
N ARG A 550 2.01 2.77 -47.15
CA ARG A 550 3.01 2.74 -46.06
C ARG A 550 4.07 1.66 -46.25
N LYS A 551 4.11 0.93 -47.35
CA LYS A 551 5.10 -0.14 -47.56
C LYS A 551 6.56 0.33 -47.50
N SER A 552 6.85 1.56 -47.86
CA SER A 552 8.16 2.17 -47.78
C SER A 552 8.55 2.60 -46.35
N THR A 553 7.56 2.72 -45.43
CA THR A 553 7.72 3.13 -44.03
C THR A 553 6.86 2.21 -43.16
N PRO A 554 7.28 0.94 -42.96
CA PRO A 554 6.45 -0.12 -42.38
C PRO A 554 6.28 -0.03 -40.84
N SER A 555 6.98 0.87 -40.18
CA SER A 555 6.80 1.15 -38.74
C SER A 555 5.60 2.07 -38.58
N ILE A 556 4.42 1.54 -38.25
CA ILE A 556 3.16 2.27 -38.25
C ILE A 556 2.37 2.09 -36.95
N CYS A 557 1.66 3.12 -36.55
CA CYS A 557 0.55 3.08 -35.59
C CYS A 557 -0.78 3.25 -36.32
N ILE A 558 -1.90 3.18 -35.59
CA ILE A 558 -3.24 3.15 -36.19
C ILE A 558 -3.56 4.36 -37.07
N GLU A 559 -3.05 5.57 -36.70
CA GLU A 559 -3.31 6.78 -37.47
C GLU A 559 -2.71 6.73 -38.87
N HIS A 560 -1.70 5.91 -39.13
CA HIS A 560 -1.06 5.76 -40.45
C HIS A 560 -1.92 5.02 -41.47
N TYR A 561 -3.10 4.52 -41.06
CA TYR A 561 -4.10 4.01 -42.00
C TYR A 561 -4.77 5.10 -42.84
N TYR A 562 -4.70 6.34 -42.35
CA TYR A 562 -5.13 7.54 -43.09
C TYR A 562 -3.99 8.05 -43.99
N THR A 563 -4.36 8.81 -45.02
CA THR A 563 -3.38 9.54 -45.83
C THR A 563 -2.76 10.71 -45.05
N ASP A 564 -1.63 11.21 -45.49
CA ASP A 564 -0.96 12.36 -44.85
C ASP A 564 -1.86 13.60 -44.77
N ASP A 565 -2.66 13.84 -45.84
CA ASP A 565 -3.58 14.97 -45.89
C ASP A 565 -4.74 14.79 -44.87
N GLU A 566 -5.26 13.57 -44.71
CA GLU A 566 -6.30 13.26 -43.75
C GLU A 566 -5.79 13.40 -42.30
N ILE A 567 -4.56 12.94 -42.00
CA ILE A 567 -3.94 13.10 -40.67
C ILE A 567 -3.81 14.59 -40.32
N LYS A 568 -3.49 15.43 -41.33
CA LYS A 568 -3.29 16.88 -41.18
C LYS A 568 -4.58 17.68 -41.15
N THR A 569 -5.74 17.03 -41.16
CA THR A 569 -7.04 17.73 -41.07
C THR A 569 -7.13 18.54 -39.81
N SER A 570 -7.41 19.84 -39.95
CA SER A 570 -7.49 20.78 -38.82
C SER A 570 -8.88 20.81 -38.23
N ILE A 571 -8.96 20.85 -36.93
CA ILE A 571 -10.17 21.10 -36.15
C ILE A 571 -9.99 22.29 -35.21
N GLU A 572 -11.07 22.97 -34.89
CA GLU A 572 -11.04 24.10 -33.97
C GLU A 572 -11.19 23.62 -32.52
N ILE A 573 -10.20 23.96 -31.66
CA ILE A 573 -10.29 23.72 -30.25
C ILE A 573 -9.97 25.02 -29.51
N ASP A 574 -10.85 25.47 -28.65
CA ASP A 574 -10.74 26.72 -27.88
C ASP A 574 -10.52 27.95 -28.79
N GLY A 575 -11.22 27.98 -29.96
CA GLY A 575 -11.11 29.08 -30.91
C GLY A 575 -9.82 29.11 -31.73
N LYS A 576 -9.03 28.01 -31.72
CA LYS A 576 -7.76 27.91 -32.45
C LYS A 576 -7.74 26.65 -33.31
N PRO A 577 -7.23 26.74 -34.55
CA PRO A 577 -7.08 25.56 -35.39
C PRO A 577 -5.92 24.70 -34.86
N ARG A 578 -6.17 23.40 -34.70
CA ARG A 578 -5.16 22.40 -34.31
C ARG A 578 -5.25 21.18 -35.20
N ARG A 579 -4.10 20.60 -35.49
CA ARG A 579 -4.01 19.38 -36.32
C ARG A 579 -2.93 18.44 -35.79
N LEU A 580 -2.90 17.21 -36.23
CA LEU A 580 -1.76 16.34 -36.08
C LEU A 580 -0.63 16.76 -37.03
N TYR A 581 0.60 16.53 -36.64
CA TYR A 581 1.82 16.78 -37.41
C TYR A 581 2.57 15.47 -37.59
N ILE A 582 3.22 15.32 -38.77
CA ILE A 582 4.02 14.15 -39.09
C ILE A 582 5.50 14.58 -39.13
N GLY A 583 6.41 13.71 -38.67
CA GLY A 583 7.83 14.02 -38.60
C GLY A 583 8.46 14.46 -39.92
N ASN A 584 7.90 14.07 -41.08
CA ASN A 584 8.40 14.49 -42.38
C ASN A 584 8.09 15.96 -42.77
N GLU A 585 7.36 16.68 -41.92
CA GLU A 585 7.11 18.13 -42.07
C GLU A 585 8.24 18.97 -41.48
N PHE A 586 9.24 18.34 -40.81
CA PHE A 586 10.35 19.01 -40.15
C PHE A 586 11.70 18.59 -40.72
N ASP A 587 12.67 19.51 -40.68
CA ASP A 587 14.05 19.20 -40.98
C ASP A 587 14.77 18.53 -39.78
N ASP A 588 16.07 18.25 -39.92
CA ASP A 588 16.89 17.63 -38.86
C ASP A 588 17.11 18.55 -37.65
N TYR A 589 16.78 19.82 -37.74
CA TYR A 589 16.87 20.81 -36.67
C TYR A 589 15.51 21.07 -35.99
N GLY A 590 14.46 20.40 -36.43
CA GLY A 590 13.12 20.58 -35.89
C GLY A 590 12.36 21.80 -36.42
N VAL A 591 12.82 22.40 -37.51
CA VAL A 591 12.16 23.53 -38.18
C VAL A 591 11.19 22.99 -39.22
N GLY A 592 9.97 23.51 -39.24
CA GLY A 592 8.97 23.13 -40.23
C GLY A 592 9.42 23.48 -41.66
N ILE A 593 9.30 22.54 -42.62
CA ILE A 593 9.78 22.70 -43.97
C ILE A 593 8.91 23.71 -44.75
N LYS A 594 7.62 23.83 -44.43
CA LYS A 594 6.68 24.70 -45.12
C LYS A 594 6.04 25.78 -44.24
N GLU A 595 6.19 25.67 -42.95
CA GLU A 595 5.61 26.58 -41.96
C GLU A 595 6.72 26.99 -41.02
N ASP A 596 6.70 28.22 -40.55
CA ASP A 596 7.72 28.74 -39.59
C ASP A 596 7.34 28.28 -38.15
N ILE A 597 7.31 26.96 -37.94
CA ILE A 597 7.07 26.32 -36.67
C ILE A 597 8.27 25.50 -36.24
N ILE A 598 8.47 25.40 -34.93
CA ILE A 598 9.59 24.68 -34.35
C ILE A 598 9.05 23.50 -33.51
N CYS A 599 9.56 22.30 -33.80
CA CYS A 599 9.44 21.16 -32.93
C CYS A 599 10.62 21.10 -31.95
N ARG A 600 10.37 21.16 -30.66
CA ARG A 600 11.41 21.13 -29.62
C ARG A 600 11.86 19.71 -29.25
N ASP A 601 11.06 18.71 -29.59
CA ASP A 601 11.42 17.31 -29.36
C ASP A 601 12.00 16.72 -30.66
N LEU A 602 13.33 16.85 -30.83
CA LEU A 602 14.06 16.35 -31.98
C LEU A 602 13.99 14.83 -32.18
N ASN A 603 13.56 14.06 -31.17
CA ASN A 603 13.34 12.62 -31.31
C ASN A 603 11.98 12.32 -31.96
N SER A 604 11.02 13.22 -31.81
CA SER A 604 9.67 13.09 -32.39
C SER A 604 9.52 13.77 -33.77
N CYS A 605 10.47 14.58 -34.17
CA CYS A 605 10.46 15.30 -35.47
C CYS A 605 11.67 14.87 -36.34
N GLY A 606 12.00 15.57 -37.37
CA GLY A 606 13.09 15.45 -38.32
C GLY A 606 13.81 14.12 -38.52
N LYS A 607 14.19 13.44 -37.44
CA LYS A 607 14.87 12.14 -37.49
C LYS A 607 13.92 10.96 -37.73
N CYS A 608 12.66 11.05 -37.28
CA CYS A 608 11.63 10.01 -37.45
C CYS A 608 10.53 10.52 -38.39
N LYS A 609 10.77 10.45 -39.67
CA LYS A 609 9.92 11.03 -40.73
C LYS A 609 8.46 10.56 -40.71
N ILE A 610 8.16 9.44 -40.06
CA ILE A 610 6.80 8.89 -39.97
C ILE A 610 6.14 9.11 -38.62
N ASN A 611 6.86 9.61 -37.61
CA ASN A 611 6.27 9.84 -36.30
C ASN A 611 5.13 10.85 -36.38
N ILE A 612 4.04 10.52 -35.68
CA ILE A 612 2.90 11.44 -35.47
C ILE A 612 3.07 12.12 -34.13
N ILE A 613 3.11 13.45 -34.16
CA ILE A 613 3.35 14.27 -32.98
C ILE A 613 2.04 14.44 -32.21
N ASP A 614 2.04 13.94 -30.98
CA ASP A 614 0.91 14.00 -30.05
C ASP A 614 0.91 15.32 -29.28
N GLY A 615 -0.16 16.08 -29.41
CA GLY A 615 -0.40 17.32 -28.69
C GLY A 615 -0.96 17.17 -27.29
N CYS A 616 -0.68 16.09 -26.57
CA CYS A 616 -1.21 15.81 -25.25
C CYS A 616 -0.99 16.98 -24.26
N ASN A 617 -2.07 17.46 -23.67
CA ASN A 617 -2.06 18.61 -22.76
C ASN A 617 -1.40 18.35 -21.41
N ASN A 618 -1.19 17.08 -21.03
CA ASN A 618 -0.70 16.69 -19.70
C ASN A 618 0.82 16.67 -19.57
N LYS A 619 1.55 16.87 -20.67
CA LYS A 619 3.01 17.02 -20.62
C LYS A 619 3.36 18.51 -20.63
N PRO A 620 4.19 19.00 -19.71
CA PRO A 620 4.61 20.41 -19.66
C PRO A 620 5.43 20.83 -20.87
N VAL A 621 5.82 19.90 -21.73
CA VAL A 621 6.58 20.13 -22.94
C VAL A 621 5.78 19.64 -24.12
N CYS A 622 4.93 20.49 -24.66
CA CYS A 622 4.42 20.25 -26.01
C CYS A 622 5.51 20.61 -27.01
N ALA A 623 5.81 19.68 -27.92
CA ALA A 623 6.88 19.82 -28.88
C ALA A 623 6.66 20.98 -29.87
N LEU A 624 5.41 21.29 -30.21
CA LEU A 624 5.03 22.30 -31.19
C LEU A 624 4.35 23.50 -30.53
N ARG A 625 4.98 24.68 -30.67
CA ARG A 625 4.44 25.94 -30.18
C ARG A 625 4.71 27.05 -31.16
N ASP A 626 3.74 27.96 -31.31
CA ASP A 626 3.91 29.22 -31.99
C ASP A 626 4.71 30.22 -31.13
N GLU A 627 4.96 31.40 -31.64
CA GLU A 627 5.63 32.50 -30.93
C GLU A 627 4.93 32.91 -29.62
N THR A 628 3.61 32.68 -29.54
CA THR A 628 2.79 32.95 -28.35
C THR A 628 2.81 31.84 -27.35
N LYS A 629 3.64 30.80 -27.52
CA LYS A 629 3.71 29.55 -26.71
C LYS A 629 2.43 28.73 -26.74
N THR A 630 1.55 28.92 -27.70
CA THR A 630 0.35 28.13 -27.89
C THR A 630 0.71 26.78 -28.51
N ASN A 631 0.15 25.70 -27.98
CA ASN A 631 0.29 24.37 -28.54
C ASN A 631 -0.50 24.26 -29.87
N LEU A 632 0.20 23.93 -30.95
CA LEU A 632 -0.37 23.80 -32.30
C LEU A 632 -0.82 22.36 -32.61
N ALA A 633 -0.22 21.37 -31.93
CA ALA A 633 -0.55 19.98 -32.16
C ALA A 633 -1.89 19.58 -31.51
N LEU A 634 -2.65 18.80 -32.25
CA LEU A 634 -3.88 18.16 -31.78
C LEU A 634 -3.50 16.93 -30.92
N PRO A 635 -4.13 16.72 -29.74
CA PRO A 635 -3.99 15.45 -29.04
C PRO A 635 -4.54 14.28 -29.87
N LYS A 636 -3.81 13.17 -29.97
CA LYS A 636 -4.25 11.94 -30.65
C LYS A 636 -5.62 11.48 -30.16
N MET A 637 -5.87 11.60 -28.86
CA MET A 637 -7.17 11.30 -28.28
C MET A 637 -8.30 12.16 -28.90
N LYS A 638 -8.06 13.46 -29.08
CA LYS A 638 -9.07 14.36 -29.69
C LYS A 638 -9.29 14.05 -31.15
N PHE A 639 -8.24 13.66 -31.86
CA PHE A 639 -8.38 13.18 -33.25
C PHE A 639 -9.25 11.92 -33.33
N ALA A 640 -8.96 10.91 -32.49
CA ALA A 640 -9.73 9.67 -32.43
C ALA A 640 -11.19 9.89 -32.02
N GLU A 641 -11.42 10.74 -31.00
CA GLU A 641 -12.78 11.13 -30.57
C GLU A 641 -13.55 11.84 -31.70
N GLY A 642 -12.89 12.76 -32.40
CA GLY A 642 -13.49 13.49 -33.55
C GLY A 642 -13.92 12.56 -34.67
N ILE A 643 -13.10 11.57 -35.00
CA ILE A 643 -13.42 10.53 -35.98
C ILE A 643 -14.58 9.65 -35.50
N LEU A 644 -14.54 9.16 -34.27
CA LEU A 644 -15.59 8.29 -33.71
C LEU A 644 -16.95 9.00 -33.65
N ASN A 645 -16.96 10.28 -33.30
CA ASN A 645 -18.14 11.11 -33.11
C ASN A 645 -18.59 11.79 -34.44
N LYS A 646 -17.86 11.55 -35.56
CA LYS A 646 -18.17 12.11 -36.90
C LYS A 646 -18.24 13.64 -36.87
N VAL A 647 -17.23 14.29 -36.31
CA VAL A 647 -17.11 15.75 -36.38
C VAL A 647 -17.08 16.19 -37.87
N PRO A 648 -17.74 17.29 -38.24
CA PRO A 648 -17.89 17.69 -39.64
C PRO A 648 -16.56 17.78 -40.43
N GLU A 649 -15.50 18.21 -39.81
CA GLU A 649 -14.17 18.35 -40.41
C GLU A 649 -13.58 16.99 -40.86
N PHE A 650 -13.99 15.91 -40.22
CA PHE A 650 -13.58 14.54 -40.56
C PHE A 650 -14.59 13.77 -41.43
N ALA A 651 -15.60 14.45 -41.94
CA ALA A 651 -16.66 13.79 -42.74
C ALA A 651 -16.15 13.09 -44.01
N ASN A 652 -15.07 13.59 -44.61
CA ASN A 652 -14.47 13.11 -45.85
C ASN A 652 -13.33 12.11 -45.67
N ILE A 653 -13.04 11.70 -44.45
CA ILE A 653 -12.00 10.70 -44.16
C ILE A 653 -12.33 9.35 -44.78
N ASN A 654 -11.35 8.77 -45.49
CA ASN A 654 -11.47 7.45 -46.10
C ASN A 654 -11.01 6.34 -45.15
N PHE A 655 -11.85 5.35 -44.94
CA PHE A 655 -11.56 4.18 -44.11
C PHE A 655 -11.17 2.93 -44.92
N ASP A 656 -10.99 3.02 -46.25
CA ASP A 656 -10.79 1.82 -47.07
C ASP A 656 -9.58 0.98 -46.62
N ASN A 657 -8.47 1.60 -46.29
CA ASN A 657 -7.28 0.87 -45.81
C ASN A 657 -7.54 -0.01 -44.59
N PHE A 658 -8.53 0.31 -43.77
CA PHE A 658 -8.87 -0.46 -42.57
C PHE A 658 -9.46 -1.85 -42.89
N HIS A 659 -9.85 -2.13 -44.16
CA HIS A 659 -10.26 -3.49 -44.54
C HIS A 659 -9.23 -4.54 -44.20
N LEU A 660 -7.93 -4.20 -44.28
CA LEU A 660 -6.83 -5.12 -43.92
C LEU A 660 -6.93 -5.67 -42.47
N ILE A 661 -7.36 -4.83 -41.52
CA ILE A 661 -7.60 -5.23 -40.13
C ILE A 661 -8.78 -6.21 -40.06
N PHE A 662 -9.89 -5.89 -40.72
CA PHE A 662 -11.10 -6.70 -40.65
C PHE A 662 -10.96 -8.02 -41.40
N ASP A 663 -10.13 -8.10 -42.44
CA ASP A 663 -9.80 -9.34 -43.13
C ASP A 663 -9.04 -10.31 -42.19
N VAL A 664 -8.11 -9.82 -41.35
CA VAL A 664 -7.45 -10.63 -40.34
C VAL A 664 -8.43 -11.04 -39.24
N ILE A 665 -9.25 -10.11 -38.76
CA ILE A 665 -10.29 -10.44 -37.76
C ILE A 665 -11.24 -11.52 -38.32
N LYS A 666 -11.69 -11.41 -39.56
CA LYS A 666 -12.54 -12.41 -40.21
C LYS A 666 -11.87 -13.78 -40.23
N GLN A 667 -10.60 -13.87 -40.65
CA GLN A 667 -9.85 -15.13 -40.64
C GLN A 667 -9.80 -15.74 -39.23
N ILE A 668 -9.57 -14.93 -38.20
CA ILE A 668 -9.59 -15.41 -36.81
C ILE A 668 -10.98 -15.88 -36.41
N LEU A 669 -12.04 -15.18 -36.82
CA LEU A 669 -13.42 -15.55 -36.50
C LEU A 669 -13.86 -16.86 -37.15
N ASP A 670 -13.32 -17.18 -38.35
CA ASP A 670 -13.57 -18.44 -39.05
C ASP A 670 -12.85 -19.66 -38.44
N GLU A 671 -11.84 -19.45 -37.56
CA GLU A 671 -11.23 -20.53 -36.79
C GLU A 671 -12.26 -21.20 -35.86
N PRO A 672 -12.22 -22.53 -35.67
CA PRO A 672 -13.12 -23.20 -34.75
C PRO A 672 -12.86 -22.75 -33.31
N LEU A 673 -13.92 -22.68 -32.51
CA LEU A 673 -13.77 -22.55 -31.04
C LEU A 673 -13.19 -23.82 -30.45
N VAL A 674 -12.10 -23.73 -29.75
CA VAL A 674 -11.37 -24.87 -29.13
C VAL A 674 -11.93 -25.21 -27.76
#